data_1252507316cde0098fcfe2b740e1f73e
#
_entry.id   1252507316cde0098fcfe2b740e1f73e
#
_cell.length_a   1.000
_cell.length_b   1.000
_cell.length_c   1.000
_cell.angle_alpha   90.00
_cell.angle_beta   90.00
_cell.angle_gamma   90.00
#
_symmetry.space_group_name_H-M   'P 1'
#
loop_
_entity.id
_entity.type
_entity.pdbx_description
1 polymer ?
#
loop_
_entity_poly.entity_id
_entity_poly.type
_entity_poly.pdbx_seq_one_letter_code
_entity_poly.pdbx_strand_id
1 'polypeptide(L)'
;MKKLLPIFMIIASASTFAQHGVINIQADLDSTKILQYGIDTLESYQVGPGIIYTRFDITAKTNDIRHCYIYEVDLTNQYNTVEESHSTTMGNTERMVDAHNRLDAPEHRSIGSVNCNFWIVATQDEGQYNGLTGVPCTGQVRNGKIGTNITNWNIGHGSPDPVLGRTQDIGYLMIDANKQAHIDQFSWDAHLAIGDQAMPISEVNRNRSNPSDNEVVMFNSDMGTKSTLTKEDINKRLGTDLPMIELVVKLEQDWAMNQHLFAEVVSINYTGGTKIEDGYAVFRGRGTGKTFLETAKVGDRVQFIMGMYESHSGERPNIMQLSAGNCYVMREGRLTNRNWNEDYNNKNYPRTGFGVSKDHNTLWLMVMEKPGMYTHEMASILRHFGAWEAAGADGGGSAQFNLGGQILNPTTEGQPRAVGNSIFLFSTAPDDNIVTEMRTTATFMKLPKYAAIKPEFLGYNQYGMLIDKNLPGVKLSCAPETGYITEDGHFVCLGSGILTATYDKASLPIQIVIVDEANPALRLNNVLISNKTPYEIEINGVVDNKQFKVLPSAVEWTIEDNTICNVDEEGVLHALKDGVTTVRGKLGETVMTLGVQVELVDSDILLWENMVDVDDRWELKASSTSWKADIKTDANGDAYLYMNYNGGRVVQLSLLADTLLYSTPKQLEFKFTPQGELITRVDLGFVSNNGIDANYACIEVTPDQALSINIDLDSLFEVKNDMAIYPIKLKNIAFSLNKNAEKKEYNIPFEGIYLTYDDQVETGIECIPHPSQKGDTAYKMLYNGQLIIIKNNKTYNILGHEITEKY
;
A
#
# COMPACT_ATOMS: atom_id res chain seq x y z
N MET A 1 -58.21 12.35 -6.84
CA MET A 1 -56.90 12.33 -6.14
C MET A 1 -56.29 10.95 -6.37
N LYS A 2 -55.43 10.86 -7.41
CA LYS A 2 -54.64 9.65 -7.70
C LYS A 2 -53.26 9.84 -7.06
N LYS A 3 -52.92 9.01 -6.08
CA LYS A 3 -51.60 8.96 -5.51
C LYS A 3 -50.66 8.34 -6.53
N LEU A 4 -49.74 9.15 -7.05
CA LEU A 4 -48.54 8.65 -7.74
C LEU A 4 -47.61 8.09 -6.67
N LEU A 5 -47.34 6.78 -6.73
CA LEU A 5 -46.18 6.16 -6.11
C LEU A 5 -44.96 6.59 -6.92
N PRO A 6 -43.87 7.03 -6.29
CA PRO A 6 -42.60 7.15 -6.98
C PRO A 6 -42.06 5.74 -7.27
N ILE A 7 -41.90 5.44 -8.54
CA ILE A 7 -41.12 4.29 -9.00
C ILE A 7 -39.65 4.66 -8.71
N PHE A 8 -39.10 4.11 -7.65
CA PHE A 8 -37.64 4.08 -7.47
C PHE A 8 -37.10 3.18 -8.55
N MET A 9 -36.47 3.78 -9.56
CA MET A 9 -35.61 3.10 -10.47
C MET A 9 -34.35 2.71 -9.68
N ILE A 10 -34.30 1.46 -9.21
CA ILE A 10 -33.09 0.85 -8.68
C ILE A 10 -32.14 0.71 -9.88
N ILE A 11 -31.25 1.66 -10.03
CA ILE A 11 -30.05 1.45 -10.84
C ILE A 11 -29.23 0.45 -10.04
N ALA A 12 -29.39 -0.82 -10.38
CA ALA A 12 -28.49 -1.87 -9.91
C ALA A 12 -27.11 -1.57 -10.53
N SER A 13 -26.27 -0.87 -9.79
CA SER A 13 -24.82 -0.90 -10.06
C SER A 13 -24.42 -2.36 -9.88
N ALA A 14 -24.20 -3.05 -10.97
CA ALA A 14 -23.68 -4.41 -10.97
C ALA A 14 -22.29 -4.37 -10.35
N SER A 15 -22.20 -4.71 -9.07
CA SER A 15 -20.94 -5.08 -8.45
C SER A 15 -20.49 -6.36 -9.14
N THR A 16 -19.52 -6.21 -10.04
CA THR A 16 -18.94 -7.30 -10.79
C THR A 16 -17.95 -8.04 -9.90
N PHE A 17 -18.22 -9.31 -9.64
CA PHE A 17 -17.23 -10.29 -9.13
C PHE A 17 -16.00 -10.35 -10.02
N ALA A 18 -14.93 -10.93 -9.45
CA ALA A 18 -13.76 -11.33 -10.18
C ALA A 18 -14.17 -11.92 -11.54
N GLN A 19 -14.26 -11.07 -12.55
CA GLN A 19 -14.56 -11.49 -13.90
C GLN A 19 -13.21 -11.71 -14.57
N HIS A 20 -12.96 -12.94 -14.92
CA HIS A 20 -11.95 -13.29 -15.90
C HIS A 20 -12.39 -12.66 -17.22
N GLY A 21 -11.72 -11.62 -17.63
CA GLY A 21 -12.03 -10.88 -18.83
C GLY A 21 -10.81 -10.78 -19.74
N VAL A 22 -11.06 -10.29 -20.94
CA VAL A 22 -10.00 -9.95 -21.89
C VAL A 22 -10.04 -8.45 -22.14
N ILE A 23 -8.89 -7.81 -22.00
CA ILE A 23 -8.70 -6.41 -22.34
C ILE A 23 -7.87 -6.25 -23.59
N ASN A 24 -8.28 -5.34 -24.46
CA ASN A 24 -7.58 -5.01 -25.69
C ASN A 24 -6.57 -3.89 -25.43
N ILE A 25 -5.30 -4.20 -25.54
CA ILE A 25 -4.16 -3.30 -25.37
C ILE A 25 -3.62 -2.94 -26.76
N GLN A 26 -3.52 -1.66 -27.06
CA GLN A 26 -2.84 -1.18 -28.27
C GLN A 26 -1.34 -1.37 -28.10
N ALA A 27 -0.67 -2.06 -29.04
CA ALA A 27 0.73 -2.48 -28.89
C ALA A 27 1.72 -1.31 -28.87
N ASP A 28 1.40 -0.25 -29.59
CA ASP A 28 2.11 1.03 -29.62
C ASP A 28 1.20 2.11 -30.19
N LEU A 29 1.67 3.36 -30.25
CA LEU A 29 0.86 4.49 -30.69
C LEU A 29 0.44 4.45 -32.16
N ASP A 30 1.33 3.95 -33.02
CA ASP A 30 1.14 3.95 -34.48
C ASP A 30 0.59 2.59 -34.94
N SER A 31 0.41 1.64 -34.02
CA SER A 31 0.07 0.26 -34.31
C SER A 31 -1.43 0.05 -34.50
N THR A 32 -1.78 -0.65 -35.54
CA THR A 32 -3.09 -1.30 -35.68
C THR A 32 -3.14 -2.61 -34.92
N LYS A 33 -2.01 -3.06 -34.34
CA LYS A 33 -1.89 -4.30 -33.62
C LYS A 33 -2.48 -4.17 -32.22
N ILE A 34 -3.50 -4.96 -31.97
CA ILE A 34 -4.12 -5.10 -30.67
C ILE A 34 -3.60 -6.37 -30.00
N LEU A 35 -3.10 -6.24 -28.79
CA LEU A 35 -2.74 -7.34 -27.91
C LEU A 35 -3.93 -7.65 -27.01
N GLN A 36 -4.12 -8.90 -26.67
CA GLN A 36 -5.13 -9.32 -25.72
C GLN A 36 -4.45 -9.73 -24.42
N TYR A 37 -4.78 -9.04 -23.34
CA TYR A 37 -4.34 -9.36 -21.99
C TYR A 37 -5.52 -9.88 -21.17
N GLY A 38 -5.25 -10.75 -20.21
CA GLY A 38 -6.23 -11.12 -19.18
C GLY A 38 -6.47 -9.93 -18.25
N ILE A 39 -7.69 -9.79 -17.74
CA ILE A 39 -8.03 -8.90 -16.64
C ILE A 39 -8.84 -9.67 -15.61
N ASP A 40 -8.40 -9.61 -14.35
CA ASP A 40 -9.03 -10.26 -13.21
C ASP A 40 -9.35 -9.23 -12.15
N THR A 41 -10.63 -8.95 -11.93
CA THR A 41 -11.06 -8.11 -10.82
C THR A 41 -10.97 -8.93 -9.53
N LEU A 42 -10.12 -8.53 -8.61
CA LEU A 42 -9.93 -9.17 -7.32
C LEU A 42 -10.87 -8.62 -6.26
N GLU A 43 -11.11 -7.32 -6.29
CA GLU A 43 -11.89 -6.60 -5.30
C GLU A 43 -12.52 -5.38 -5.94
N SER A 44 -13.82 -5.15 -5.71
CA SER A 44 -14.52 -3.95 -6.21
C SER A 44 -15.70 -3.63 -5.31
N TYR A 45 -15.71 -2.45 -4.70
CA TYR A 45 -16.80 -1.97 -3.86
C TYR A 45 -16.78 -0.45 -3.74
N GLN A 46 -17.94 0.11 -3.40
CA GLN A 46 -18.05 1.53 -3.12
C GLN A 46 -17.39 1.85 -1.77
N VAL A 47 -16.56 2.88 -1.73
CA VAL A 47 -15.82 3.33 -0.53
C VAL A 47 -16.33 4.64 0.03
N GLY A 48 -17.06 5.41 -0.78
CA GLY A 48 -17.68 6.68 -0.43
C GLY A 48 -18.80 7.02 -1.40
N PRO A 49 -19.53 8.12 -1.18
CA PRO A 49 -20.63 8.53 -2.05
C PRO A 49 -20.20 8.68 -3.52
N GLY A 50 -20.66 7.78 -4.39
CA GLY A 50 -20.29 7.78 -5.81
C GLY A 50 -18.81 7.48 -6.09
N ILE A 51 -18.09 6.87 -5.14
CA ILE A 51 -16.66 6.52 -5.29
C ILE A 51 -16.53 5.00 -5.15
N ILE A 52 -16.09 4.35 -6.22
CA ILE A 52 -15.84 2.91 -6.26
C ILE A 52 -14.33 2.68 -6.30
N TYR A 53 -13.86 1.82 -5.42
CA TYR A 53 -12.51 1.27 -5.45
C TYR A 53 -12.52 -0.09 -6.14
N THR A 54 -11.54 -0.33 -7.00
CA THR A 54 -11.34 -1.63 -7.64
C THR A 54 -9.85 -1.99 -7.64
N ARG A 55 -9.54 -3.21 -7.19
CA ARG A 55 -8.26 -3.86 -7.37
C ARG A 55 -8.39 -4.95 -8.43
N PHE A 56 -7.48 -4.96 -9.37
CA PHE A 56 -7.50 -5.93 -10.46
C PHE A 56 -6.10 -6.28 -10.94
N ASP A 57 -5.98 -7.45 -11.54
CA ASP A 57 -4.74 -7.94 -12.14
C ASP A 57 -4.84 -7.89 -13.65
N ILE A 58 -3.74 -7.50 -14.30
CA ILE A 58 -3.56 -7.59 -15.74
C ILE A 58 -2.52 -8.68 -16.02
N THR A 59 -2.88 -9.67 -16.84
CA THR A 59 -2.00 -10.75 -17.24
C THR A 59 -1.60 -10.57 -18.70
N ALA A 60 -0.39 -10.07 -18.94
CA ALA A 60 0.14 -9.82 -20.28
C ALA A 60 0.65 -11.10 -20.97
N LYS A 61 1.24 -12.02 -20.19
CA LYS A 61 1.72 -13.33 -20.61
C LYS A 61 1.63 -14.29 -19.42
N THR A 62 1.76 -15.58 -19.64
CA THR A 62 1.86 -16.53 -18.55
C THR A 62 2.92 -16.07 -17.54
N ASN A 63 2.52 -15.91 -16.29
CA ASN A 63 3.34 -15.42 -15.17
C ASN A 63 3.80 -13.93 -15.24
N ASP A 64 3.25 -13.12 -16.14
CA ASP A 64 3.48 -11.66 -16.16
C ASP A 64 2.22 -10.96 -15.62
N ILE A 65 2.01 -11.05 -14.31
CA ILE A 65 0.88 -10.47 -13.61
C ILE A 65 1.27 -9.08 -13.12
N ARG A 66 0.39 -8.10 -13.33
CA ARG A 66 0.57 -6.70 -12.95
C ARG A 66 -0.62 -6.24 -12.13
N HIS A 67 -0.37 -5.87 -10.89
CA HIS A 67 -1.40 -5.43 -9.96
C HIS A 67 -1.76 -3.97 -10.17
N CYS A 68 -3.04 -3.69 -10.21
CA CYS A 68 -3.59 -2.38 -10.51
C CYS A 68 -4.68 -2.00 -9.51
N TYR A 69 -4.75 -0.71 -9.22
CA TYR A 69 -5.73 -0.10 -8.31
C TYR A 69 -6.38 1.07 -9.04
N ILE A 70 -7.68 1.21 -8.95
CA ILE A 70 -8.41 2.30 -9.60
C ILE A 70 -9.57 2.80 -8.73
N TYR A 71 -9.72 4.11 -8.69
CA TYR A 71 -10.96 4.75 -8.28
C TYR A 71 -11.77 5.09 -9.52
N GLU A 72 -13.08 4.84 -9.45
CA GLU A 72 -14.10 5.39 -10.34
C GLU A 72 -14.97 6.35 -9.53
N VAL A 73 -15.05 7.59 -9.97
CA VAL A 73 -15.71 8.69 -9.26
C VAL A 73 -16.83 9.23 -10.11
N ASP A 74 -18.07 9.06 -9.65
CA ASP A 74 -19.24 9.70 -10.21
C ASP A 74 -19.32 11.15 -9.70
N LEU A 75 -18.92 12.09 -10.54
CA LEU A 75 -18.88 13.52 -10.21
C LEU A 75 -20.28 14.15 -10.15
N THR A 76 -21.32 13.46 -10.61
CA THR A 76 -22.72 13.93 -10.45
C THR A 76 -23.25 13.73 -9.03
N ASN A 77 -22.60 12.91 -8.23
CA ASN A 77 -22.98 12.68 -6.85
C ASN A 77 -22.72 13.94 -6.01
N GLN A 78 -23.75 14.44 -5.34
CA GLN A 78 -23.70 15.69 -4.58
C GLN A 78 -22.81 15.62 -3.32
N TYR A 79 -22.49 14.40 -2.85
CA TYR A 79 -21.78 14.16 -1.60
C TYR A 79 -20.31 13.77 -1.79
N ASN A 80 -19.73 13.96 -2.95
CA ASN A 80 -18.30 13.82 -3.14
C ASN A 80 -17.67 15.10 -3.70
N THR A 81 -16.37 15.24 -3.50
CA THR A 81 -15.56 16.26 -4.17
C THR A 81 -14.16 15.72 -4.45
N VAL A 82 -13.53 16.30 -5.47
CA VAL A 82 -12.16 15.99 -5.88
C VAL A 82 -11.32 17.25 -5.71
N GLU A 83 -10.23 17.15 -4.96
CA GLU A 83 -9.40 18.30 -4.65
C GLU A 83 -7.92 18.03 -4.87
N GLU A 84 -7.24 19.02 -5.39
CA GLU A 84 -5.77 19.06 -5.38
C GLU A 84 -5.28 19.29 -3.94
N SER A 85 -4.21 18.64 -3.53
CA SER A 85 -3.55 18.89 -2.26
C SER A 85 -2.05 18.87 -2.38
N HIS A 86 -1.43 19.87 -1.83
CA HIS A 86 0.00 19.98 -1.62
C HIS A 86 0.31 20.25 -0.13
N SER A 87 1.57 20.19 0.25
CA SER A 87 2.02 20.56 1.59
C SER A 87 1.53 21.95 1.99
N THR A 88 1.47 22.22 3.29
CA THR A 88 1.10 23.55 3.84
C THR A 88 2.03 24.67 3.36
N THR A 89 3.19 24.33 2.82
CA THR A 89 4.17 25.27 2.27
C THR A 89 4.65 24.76 0.93
N MET A 90 4.42 25.52 -0.14
CA MET A 90 4.98 25.26 -1.46
C MET A 90 6.51 25.09 -1.37
N GLY A 91 7.03 24.08 -2.02
CA GLY A 91 8.46 23.72 -1.89
C GLY A 91 8.77 22.72 -0.78
N ASN A 92 7.77 22.20 -0.09
CA ASN A 92 7.89 21.00 0.73
C ASN A 92 7.11 19.86 0.08
N THR A 93 7.65 18.66 0.17
CA THR A 93 6.92 17.43 -0.15
C THR A 93 6.17 16.95 1.10
N GLU A 94 5.06 16.20 0.90
CA GLU A 94 4.26 15.65 1.98
C GLU A 94 3.94 14.18 1.69
N ARG A 95 3.92 13.32 2.72
CA ARG A 95 3.42 11.95 2.57
C ARG A 95 1.91 11.98 2.41
N MET A 96 1.37 11.16 1.51
CA MET A 96 -0.07 11.13 1.26
C MET A 96 -0.88 10.72 2.49
N VAL A 97 -0.32 9.88 3.38
CA VAL A 97 -0.95 9.53 4.67
C VAL A 97 -1.03 10.73 5.62
N ASP A 98 0.03 11.54 5.67
CA ASP A 98 0.04 12.75 6.50
C ASP A 98 -0.94 13.80 5.95
N ALA A 99 -1.01 13.95 4.63
CA ALA A 99 -2.00 14.79 3.96
C ALA A 99 -3.43 14.31 4.22
N HIS A 100 -3.68 12.98 4.15
CA HIS A 100 -4.96 12.38 4.48
C HIS A 100 -5.42 12.79 5.88
N ASN A 101 -4.56 12.59 6.89
CA ASN A 101 -4.88 12.93 8.28
C ASN A 101 -5.07 14.43 8.49
N ARG A 102 -4.35 15.27 7.76
CA ARG A 102 -4.45 16.75 7.84
C ARG A 102 -5.74 17.28 7.22
N LEU A 103 -6.23 16.63 6.17
CA LEU A 103 -7.37 17.08 5.36
C LEU A 103 -8.69 16.47 5.81
N ASP A 104 -8.66 15.34 6.54
CA ASP A 104 -9.86 14.68 7.05
C ASP A 104 -10.54 15.55 8.11
N ALA A 105 -11.79 15.86 7.87
CA ALA A 105 -12.61 16.69 8.75
C ALA A 105 -14.09 16.27 8.71
N PRO A 106 -14.89 16.64 9.71
CA PRO A 106 -16.34 16.45 9.65
C PRO A 106 -16.93 17.04 8.37
N GLU A 107 -17.83 16.28 7.71
CA GLU A 107 -18.47 16.66 6.44
C GLU A 107 -17.47 16.95 5.30
N HIS A 108 -16.22 16.52 5.47
CA HIS A 108 -15.15 16.57 4.47
C HIS A 108 -14.19 15.39 4.71
N ARG A 109 -14.75 14.17 4.70
CA ARG A 109 -14.00 12.94 5.01
C ARG A 109 -13.12 12.52 3.85
N SER A 110 -11.84 12.37 4.11
CA SER A 110 -10.89 11.87 3.12
C SER A 110 -11.13 10.39 2.86
N ILE A 111 -11.48 10.05 1.61
CA ILE A 111 -11.71 8.66 1.17
C ILE A 111 -10.41 8.04 0.68
N GLY A 112 -9.67 8.77 -0.14
CA GLY A 112 -8.42 8.30 -0.70
C GLY A 112 -7.79 9.28 -1.65
N SER A 113 -6.65 8.90 -2.22
CA SER A 113 -5.89 9.78 -3.12
C SER A 113 -4.90 9.01 -3.99
N VAL A 114 -4.40 9.70 -5.02
CA VAL A 114 -3.24 9.27 -5.81
C VAL A 114 -2.25 10.42 -5.94
N ASN A 115 -0.96 10.11 -6.12
CA ASN A 115 0.06 11.13 -6.40
C ASN A 115 -0.17 11.78 -7.77
N CYS A 116 0.39 12.96 -7.98
CA CYS A 116 0.14 13.70 -9.21
C CYS A 116 1.42 14.26 -9.85
N ASN A 117 1.78 15.49 -9.53
CA ASN A 117 2.78 16.27 -10.26
C ASN A 117 4.22 15.84 -9.92
N PHE A 118 5.12 16.01 -10.89
CA PHE A 118 6.55 16.04 -10.61
C PHE A 118 6.91 17.30 -9.79
N TRP A 119 7.97 17.20 -9.02
CA TRP A 119 8.52 18.35 -8.29
C TRP A 119 10.03 18.47 -8.52
N ILE A 120 10.58 19.64 -8.26
CA ILE A 120 12.01 19.92 -8.40
C ILE A 120 12.74 19.24 -7.24
N VAL A 121 13.72 18.39 -7.54
CA VAL A 121 14.57 17.71 -6.55
C VAL A 121 15.87 18.49 -6.31
N ALA A 122 16.51 18.31 -5.17
CA ALA A 122 17.71 19.04 -4.77
C ALA A 122 18.86 19.01 -5.81
N THR A 123 18.97 17.92 -6.57
CA THR A 123 19.95 17.76 -7.63
C THR A 123 19.69 18.66 -8.86
N GLN A 124 18.50 19.28 -8.94
CA GLN A 124 18.10 20.21 -9.98
C GLN A 124 18.19 21.67 -9.55
N ASP A 125 18.71 21.96 -8.36
CA ASP A 125 18.84 23.32 -7.81
C ASP A 125 19.91 24.18 -8.52
N GLU A 126 20.17 23.93 -9.81
CA GLU A 126 21.08 24.69 -10.65
C GLU A 126 20.32 25.39 -11.79
N GLY A 127 20.90 26.46 -12.29
CA GLY A 127 20.30 27.23 -13.37
C GLY A 127 18.90 27.72 -13.07
N GLN A 128 17.92 27.40 -13.90
CA GLN A 128 16.53 27.88 -13.78
C GLN A 128 15.79 27.31 -12.56
N TYR A 129 16.26 26.22 -11.96
CA TYR A 129 15.62 25.56 -10.81
C TYR A 129 16.17 26.03 -9.47
N ASN A 130 17.12 26.94 -9.45
CA ASN A 130 17.81 27.37 -8.26
C ASN A 130 16.86 27.95 -7.19
N GLY A 131 16.88 27.33 -6.01
CA GLY A 131 16.01 27.70 -4.88
C GLY A 131 14.57 27.16 -4.95
N LEU A 132 14.28 26.22 -5.83
CA LEU A 132 12.91 25.71 -6.04
C LEU A 132 12.74 24.24 -5.62
N THR A 133 13.67 23.64 -4.91
CA THR A 133 13.51 22.25 -4.42
C THR A 133 12.16 22.04 -3.73
N GLY A 134 11.44 20.98 -4.13
CA GLY A 134 10.11 20.62 -3.62
C GLY A 134 8.94 21.34 -4.30
N VAL A 135 9.21 22.38 -5.09
CA VAL A 135 8.15 23.09 -5.85
C VAL A 135 7.68 22.21 -7.01
N PRO A 136 6.36 22.07 -7.23
CA PRO A 136 5.83 21.36 -8.39
C PRO A 136 6.37 21.92 -9.71
N CYS A 137 6.68 21.02 -10.65
CA CYS A 137 7.27 21.42 -11.93
C CYS A 137 6.30 22.17 -12.83
N THR A 138 4.99 21.91 -12.70
CA THR A 138 3.96 22.47 -13.57
C THR A 138 2.84 23.15 -12.80
N GLY A 139 1.81 23.60 -13.52
CA GLY A 139 0.71 24.32 -12.93
C GLY A 139 -0.14 23.53 -11.96
N GLN A 140 -0.61 24.19 -10.91
CA GLN A 140 -1.61 23.66 -9.98
C GLN A 140 -2.54 24.76 -9.49
N VAL A 141 -3.80 24.39 -9.31
CA VAL A 141 -4.86 25.23 -8.76
C VAL A 141 -5.61 24.43 -7.70
N ARG A 142 -5.90 25.06 -6.57
CA ARG A 142 -6.70 24.51 -5.50
C ARG A 142 -7.81 25.48 -5.10
N ASN A 143 -9.07 25.02 -5.19
CA ASN A 143 -10.25 25.81 -4.87
C ASN A 143 -10.25 27.21 -5.56
N GLY A 144 -9.90 27.23 -6.86
CA GLY A 144 -9.82 28.47 -7.64
C GLY A 144 -8.57 29.32 -7.39
N LYS A 145 -7.74 28.99 -6.41
CA LYS A 145 -6.50 29.69 -6.08
C LYS A 145 -5.31 29.02 -6.80
N ILE A 146 -4.55 29.84 -7.51
CA ILE A 146 -3.35 29.37 -8.21
C ILE A 146 -2.22 29.06 -7.23
N GLY A 147 -1.71 27.84 -7.25
CA GLY A 147 -0.53 27.43 -6.50
C GLY A 147 0.76 27.69 -7.29
N THR A 148 0.86 27.14 -8.49
CA THR A 148 1.94 27.40 -9.45
C THR A 148 1.36 27.54 -10.84
N ASN A 149 2.00 28.35 -11.70
CA ASN A 149 1.59 28.54 -13.07
C ASN A 149 2.12 27.41 -13.98
N ILE A 150 1.51 27.29 -15.15
CA ILE A 150 2.04 26.50 -16.24
C ILE A 150 3.35 27.11 -16.70
N THR A 151 4.38 26.27 -16.84
CA THR A 151 5.70 26.67 -17.27
C THR A 151 6.18 25.86 -18.46
N ASN A 152 7.14 26.42 -19.18
CA ASN A 152 7.87 25.70 -20.22
C ASN A 152 8.98 24.82 -19.67
N TRP A 153 8.94 24.46 -18.40
CA TRP A 153 9.97 23.65 -17.81
C TRP A 153 9.85 22.19 -18.27
N ASN A 154 10.98 21.65 -18.62
CA ASN A 154 11.06 20.25 -18.95
C ASN A 154 10.93 19.39 -17.69
N ILE A 155 9.91 18.58 -17.61
CA ILE A 155 9.68 17.63 -16.51
C ILE A 155 10.09 16.20 -16.86
N GLY A 156 10.70 15.98 -18.03
CA GLY A 156 11.18 14.67 -18.44
C GLY A 156 12.54 14.33 -17.83
N HIS A 157 12.80 13.05 -17.57
CA HIS A 157 14.11 12.54 -17.31
C HIS A 157 14.92 12.51 -18.62
N GLY A 158 15.81 13.44 -18.79
CA GLY A 158 16.68 13.53 -19.97
C GLY A 158 16.93 14.97 -20.41
N SER A 159 17.88 15.16 -21.32
CA SER A 159 18.21 16.47 -21.87
C SER A 159 16.99 17.14 -22.46
N PRO A 160 16.80 18.43 -22.24
CA PRO A 160 15.70 19.16 -22.85
C PRO A 160 15.79 19.01 -24.36
N ASP A 161 14.70 18.58 -25.00
CA ASP A 161 14.54 18.75 -26.42
C ASP A 161 14.02 20.17 -26.65
N PRO A 162 14.88 21.09 -27.12
CA PRO A 162 14.47 22.46 -27.33
C PRO A 162 13.51 22.62 -28.51
N VAL A 163 13.34 21.57 -29.34
CA VAL A 163 12.55 21.63 -30.56
C VAL A 163 11.11 21.20 -30.36
N LEU A 164 10.85 20.29 -29.40
CA LEU A 164 9.52 19.69 -29.21
C LEU A 164 8.68 20.36 -28.15
N GLY A 165 9.20 21.38 -27.42
CA GLY A 165 8.44 22.12 -26.41
C GLY A 165 7.64 21.18 -25.52
N ARG A 166 8.28 20.37 -24.68
CA ARG A 166 7.65 19.31 -23.90
C ARG A 166 6.49 19.74 -23.00
N THR A 167 6.37 21.02 -22.75
CA THR A 167 5.22 21.61 -22.07
C THR A 167 3.91 21.43 -22.83
N GLN A 168 3.96 21.33 -24.13
CA GLN A 168 2.78 21.11 -24.97
C GLN A 168 2.22 19.69 -24.84
N ASP A 169 3.01 18.76 -24.32
CA ASP A 169 2.59 17.37 -24.14
C ASP A 169 2.08 17.05 -22.72
N ILE A 170 2.08 18.02 -21.83
CA ILE A 170 1.62 17.84 -20.46
C ILE A 170 0.10 17.79 -20.44
N GLY A 171 -0.44 16.69 -19.92
CA GLY A 171 -1.86 16.55 -19.63
C GLY A 171 -2.18 17.05 -18.24
N TYR A 172 -3.11 17.96 -18.13
CA TYR A 172 -3.63 18.48 -16.88
C TYR A 172 -4.99 17.89 -16.60
N LEU A 173 -5.17 17.33 -15.40
CA LEU A 173 -6.49 17.07 -14.85
C LEU A 173 -7.03 18.36 -14.25
N MET A 174 -8.19 18.78 -14.69
CA MET A 174 -8.91 19.94 -14.18
C MET A 174 -10.30 19.54 -13.73
N ILE A 175 -10.77 20.11 -12.63
CA ILE A 175 -12.16 20.06 -12.20
C ILE A 175 -12.69 21.48 -12.23
N ASP A 176 -13.79 21.68 -12.92
CA ASP A 176 -14.44 22.98 -13.03
C ASP A 176 -15.43 23.26 -11.89
N ALA A 177 -16.02 24.45 -11.88
CA ALA A 177 -17.02 24.86 -10.88
C ALA A 177 -18.33 24.06 -10.95
N ASN A 178 -18.59 23.32 -12.03
CA ASN A 178 -19.74 22.44 -12.16
C ASN A 178 -19.41 21.02 -11.73
N LYS A 179 -18.22 20.77 -11.16
CA LYS A 179 -17.67 19.45 -10.82
C LYS A 179 -17.42 18.56 -12.04
N GLN A 180 -17.31 19.13 -13.23
CA GLN A 180 -16.94 18.35 -14.41
C GLN A 180 -15.41 18.20 -14.49
N ALA A 181 -14.97 17.01 -14.83
CA ALA A 181 -13.55 16.71 -15.02
C ALA A 181 -13.15 16.90 -16.49
N HIS A 182 -11.98 17.48 -16.69
CA HIS A 182 -11.39 17.66 -18.01
C HIS A 182 -9.93 17.21 -17.99
N ILE A 183 -9.47 16.65 -19.09
CA ILE A 183 -8.05 16.42 -19.33
C ILE A 183 -7.70 17.12 -20.63
N ASP A 184 -6.89 18.18 -20.55
CA ASP A 184 -6.38 18.90 -21.71
C ASP A 184 -4.97 19.42 -21.44
N GLN A 185 -4.41 20.03 -22.46
CA GLN A 185 -3.24 20.89 -22.39
C GLN A 185 -3.72 22.31 -22.15
N PHE A 186 -3.02 23.03 -21.27
CA PHE A 186 -3.41 24.41 -20.93
C PHE A 186 -2.31 25.39 -21.30
N SER A 187 -2.71 26.60 -21.67
CA SER A 187 -1.84 27.73 -21.94
C SER A 187 -2.02 28.82 -20.90
N TRP A 188 -0.93 29.46 -20.54
CA TRP A 188 -0.88 30.53 -19.53
C TRP A 188 -1.08 31.89 -20.16
N ASP A 189 -1.96 32.72 -19.59
CA ASP A 189 -2.31 34.04 -20.08
C ASP A 189 -2.72 34.95 -18.91
N ALA A 190 -1.78 35.21 -17.99
CA ALA A 190 -2.01 36.02 -16.79
C ALA A 190 -1.38 37.40 -16.93
N HIS A 191 -2.07 38.42 -16.49
CA HIS A 191 -1.66 39.83 -16.60
C HIS A 191 -1.99 40.62 -15.33
N LEU A 192 -1.13 41.56 -15.01
CA LEU A 192 -1.38 42.63 -14.03
C LEU A 192 -1.59 43.94 -14.76
N ALA A 193 -2.66 44.66 -14.43
CA ALA A 193 -2.95 46.00 -14.95
C ALA A 193 -2.85 47.05 -13.84
N ILE A 194 -2.15 48.15 -14.14
CA ILE A 194 -2.01 49.33 -13.27
C ILE A 194 -2.38 50.57 -14.13
N GLY A 195 -3.52 51.18 -13.81
CA GLY A 195 -4.10 52.19 -14.70
C GLY A 195 -4.37 51.65 -16.09
N ASP A 196 -3.89 52.34 -17.11
CA ASP A 196 -4.05 51.97 -18.53
C ASP A 196 -2.95 51.03 -19.05
N GLN A 197 -2.01 50.64 -18.20
CA GLN A 197 -0.91 49.75 -18.59
C GLN A 197 -1.13 48.35 -18.06
N ALA A 198 -0.72 47.35 -18.84
CA ALA A 198 -0.74 45.95 -18.41
C ALA A 198 0.58 45.25 -18.72
N MET A 199 0.98 44.31 -17.88
CA MET A 199 2.16 43.48 -18.06
C MET A 199 1.87 42.00 -17.72
N PRO A 200 2.42 41.05 -18.49
CA PRO A 200 2.24 39.62 -18.19
C PRO A 200 2.82 39.27 -16.82
N ILE A 201 2.13 38.38 -16.12
CA ILE A 201 2.65 37.68 -14.93
C ILE A 201 3.32 36.41 -15.41
N SER A 202 4.65 36.35 -15.33
CA SER A 202 5.44 35.25 -15.90
C SER A 202 5.45 34.01 -15.01
N GLU A 203 5.43 34.18 -13.70
CA GLU A 203 5.53 33.10 -12.73
C GLU A 203 4.67 33.35 -11.49
N VAL A 204 4.24 32.24 -10.86
CA VAL A 204 3.52 32.26 -9.58
C VAL A 204 4.24 31.37 -8.57
N ASN A 205 4.49 31.88 -7.39
CA ASN A 205 5.10 31.21 -6.23
C ASN A 205 6.47 30.58 -6.49
N ARG A 206 7.15 30.96 -7.57
CA ARG A 206 8.49 30.49 -7.89
C ARG A 206 9.52 31.49 -7.37
N ASN A 207 9.91 31.32 -6.13
CA ASN A 207 10.82 32.22 -5.41
C ASN A 207 12.28 31.89 -5.74
N ARG A 208 12.63 31.93 -7.02
CA ARG A 208 13.97 31.62 -7.53
C ARG A 208 15.03 32.61 -7.03
N SER A 209 16.22 32.09 -6.73
CA SER A 209 17.39 32.92 -6.37
C SER A 209 18.06 33.56 -7.61
N ASN A 210 17.62 33.19 -8.82
CA ASN A 210 18.07 33.72 -10.09
C ASN A 210 16.88 34.13 -10.98
N PRO A 211 15.99 35.04 -10.53
CA PRO A 211 14.85 35.48 -11.33
C PRO A 211 15.32 36.20 -12.60
N SER A 212 14.52 36.12 -13.65
CA SER A 212 14.75 36.90 -14.85
C SER A 212 14.54 38.39 -14.57
N ASP A 213 15.25 39.25 -15.31
CA ASP A 213 14.99 40.66 -15.36
C ASP A 213 13.85 40.95 -16.37
N ASN A 214 13.19 42.08 -16.23
CA ASN A 214 12.12 42.54 -17.12
C ASN A 214 10.81 41.73 -17.03
N GLU A 215 10.58 41.03 -15.93
CA GLU A 215 9.40 40.23 -15.66
C GLU A 215 8.65 40.73 -14.41
N VAL A 216 7.36 40.36 -14.34
CA VAL A 216 6.56 40.43 -13.10
C VAL A 216 6.27 39.01 -12.64
N VAL A 217 6.61 38.73 -11.40
CA VAL A 217 6.36 37.44 -10.72
C VAL A 217 5.38 37.69 -9.58
N MET A 218 4.39 36.81 -9.40
CA MET A 218 3.41 36.92 -8.33
C MET A 218 3.67 35.90 -7.23
N PHE A 219 3.42 36.27 -5.99
CA PHE A 219 3.43 35.36 -4.84
C PHE A 219 2.13 35.49 -4.07
N ASN A 220 1.61 34.39 -3.54
CA ASN A 220 0.47 34.32 -2.65
C ASN A 220 0.78 33.41 -1.42
N SER A 221 -0.18 33.26 -0.52
CA SER A 221 0.00 32.53 0.75
C SER A 221 0.30 31.02 0.57
N ASP A 222 0.15 30.43 -0.62
CA ASP A 222 0.55 29.04 -0.88
C ASP A 222 2.07 28.85 -0.86
N MET A 223 2.85 29.89 -0.98
CA MET A 223 4.27 29.86 -0.59
C MET A 223 4.49 29.49 0.89
N GLY A 224 3.45 29.51 1.69
CA GLY A 224 3.48 29.23 3.12
C GLY A 224 4.05 30.41 3.93
N THR A 225 4.64 30.10 5.10
CA THR A 225 5.21 31.11 6.00
C THR A 225 6.53 31.72 5.51
N LYS A 226 7.06 31.26 4.39
CA LYS A 226 8.29 31.80 3.79
C LYS A 226 8.03 33.18 3.23
N SER A 227 8.98 34.07 3.43
CA SER A 227 8.99 35.38 2.76
C SER A 227 9.59 35.21 1.34
N THR A 228 9.34 36.23 0.51
CA THR A 228 10.08 36.39 -0.74
C THR A 228 11.58 36.56 -0.45
N LEU A 229 12.44 36.28 -1.46
CA LEU A 229 13.87 36.53 -1.34
C LEU A 229 14.17 38.02 -1.27
N THR A 230 15.19 38.40 -0.53
CA THR A 230 15.63 39.79 -0.48
C THR A 230 16.37 40.16 -1.77
N LYS A 231 16.39 41.47 -2.05
CA LYS A 231 17.19 42.04 -3.14
C LYS A 231 18.66 41.66 -2.99
N GLU A 232 19.18 41.69 -1.76
CA GLU A 232 20.57 41.34 -1.45
C GLU A 232 20.88 39.89 -1.79
N ASP A 233 20.01 38.93 -1.41
CA ASP A 233 20.20 37.52 -1.71
C ASP A 233 20.22 37.26 -3.22
N ILE A 234 19.29 37.87 -3.97
CA ILE A 234 19.22 37.75 -5.43
C ILE A 234 20.44 38.33 -6.08
N ASN A 235 20.82 39.56 -5.72
CA ASN A 235 21.96 40.25 -6.30
C ASN A 235 23.30 39.58 -5.98
N LYS A 236 23.45 39.06 -4.78
CA LYS A 236 24.62 38.25 -4.40
C LYS A 236 24.70 36.99 -5.26
N ARG A 237 23.59 36.31 -5.48
CA ARG A 237 23.57 35.11 -6.31
C ARG A 237 23.89 35.39 -7.78
N LEU A 238 23.33 36.46 -8.33
CA LEU A 238 23.52 36.86 -9.73
C LEU A 238 24.81 37.62 -9.99
N GLY A 239 25.55 38.06 -8.95
CA GLY A 239 26.72 38.89 -9.08
C GLY A 239 26.39 40.31 -9.64
N THR A 240 25.20 40.85 -9.30
CA THR A 240 24.66 42.10 -9.82
C THR A 240 24.33 43.06 -8.68
N ASP A 241 24.01 44.29 -8.98
CA ASP A 241 23.44 45.26 -8.05
C ASP A 241 22.21 45.92 -8.69
N LEU A 242 21.32 45.12 -9.23
CA LEU A 242 20.10 45.62 -9.89
C LEU A 242 19.02 45.93 -8.85
N PRO A 243 18.30 47.05 -8.99
CA PRO A 243 17.17 47.43 -8.13
C PRO A 243 15.99 46.47 -8.36
N MET A 244 15.22 46.24 -7.30
CA MET A 244 14.02 45.43 -7.27
C MET A 244 12.89 46.18 -6.56
N ILE A 245 11.66 45.84 -6.87
CA ILE A 245 10.45 46.33 -6.20
C ILE A 245 9.51 45.13 -5.93
N GLU A 246 8.82 45.19 -4.81
CA GLU A 246 7.66 44.35 -4.51
C GLU A 246 6.45 45.26 -4.23
N LEU A 247 5.37 45.02 -4.97
CA LEU A 247 4.08 45.66 -4.78
C LEU A 247 3.20 44.68 -3.99
N VAL A 248 2.82 45.06 -2.78
CA VAL A 248 1.96 44.26 -1.91
C VAL A 248 0.54 44.71 -2.07
N VAL A 249 -0.35 43.83 -2.45
CA VAL A 249 -1.74 44.15 -2.70
C VAL A 249 -2.67 43.28 -1.84
N LYS A 250 -3.78 43.84 -1.36
CA LYS A 250 -4.83 43.11 -0.66
C LYS A 250 -6.01 42.92 -1.59
N LEU A 251 -6.42 41.66 -1.76
CA LEU A 251 -7.54 41.28 -2.61
C LEU A 251 -8.86 41.84 -2.06
N GLU A 252 -9.74 42.27 -2.95
CA GLU A 252 -11.11 42.71 -2.65
C GLU A 252 -12.12 41.57 -2.69
N GLN A 253 -11.75 40.39 -3.26
CA GLN A 253 -12.56 39.20 -3.39
C GLN A 253 -11.71 37.93 -3.26
N ASP A 254 -12.39 36.78 -3.22
CA ASP A 254 -11.74 35.50 -3.19
C ASP A 254 -10.97 35.22 -4.50
N TRP A 255 -9.98 34.34 -4.42
CA TRP A 255 -9.23 33.86 -5.57
C TRP A 255 -10.13 33.17 -6.58
N ALA A 256 -9.96 33.48 -7.86
CA ALA A 256 -10.64 32.82 -8.95
C ALA A 256 -9.78 32.81 -10.20
N MET A 257 -9.76 31.67 -10.88
CA MET A 257 -9.11 31.54 -12.18
C MET A 257 -9.99 32.13 -13.30
N ASN A 258 -9.36 32.68 -14.32
CA ASN A 258 -10.02 33.24 -15.50
C ASN A 258 -11.00 34.38 -15.22
N GLN A 259 -10.92 34.98 -14.06
CA GLN A 259 -11.74 36.16 -13.66
C GLN A 259 -10.84 37.32 -13.33
N HIS A 260 -11.38 38.54 -13.53
CA HIS A 260 -10.70 39.76 -13.10
C HIS A 260 -10.73 39.89 -11.59
N LEU A 261 -9.55 39.90 -11.00
CA LEU A 261 -9.35 40.11 -9.57
C LEU A 261 -8.94 41.57 -9.33
N PHE A 262 -9.54 42.19 -8.33
CA PHE A 262 -9.24 43.56 -7.93
C PHE A 262 -8.54 43.56 -6.56
N ALA A 263 -7.58 44.46 -6.41
CA ALA A 263 -6.82 44.54 -5.18
C ALA A 263 -6.37 45.96 -4.92
N GLU A 264 -6.23 46.34 -3.65
CA GLU A 264 -5.68 47.61 -3.21
C GLU A 264 -4.17 47.46 -2.92
N VAL A 265 -3.37 48.39 -3.40
CA VAL A 265 -1.95 48.48 -3.09
C VAL A 265 -1.79 48.94 -1.66
N VAL A 266 -1.30 48.06 -0.79
CA VAL A 266 -1.16 48.39 0.66
C VAL A 266 0.27 48.75 1.05
N SER A 267 1.27 48.30 0.32
CA SER A 267 2.66 48.71 0.53
C SER A 267 3.54 48.48 -0.69
N ILE A 268 4.66 49.18 -0.72
CA ILE A 268 5.71 49.05 -1.74
C ILE A 268 7.03 48.81 -1.02
N ASN A 269 7.71 47.71 -1.37
CA ASN A 269 8.95 47.29 -0.75
C ASN A 269 10.07 47.21 -1.78
N TYR A 270 11.17 47.90 -1.56
CA TYR A 270 12.35 47.90 -2.45
C TYR A 270 13.47 46.96 -1.98
N THR A 271 13.28 46.26 -0.86
CA THR A 271 14.29 45.37 -0.29
C THR A 271 13.96 43.90 -0.49
N GLY A 272 12.71 43.57 -0.81
CA GLY A 272 12.22 42.17 -0.79
C GLY A 272 12.09 41.63 0.63
N GLY A 273 12.00 40.30 0.76
CA GLY A 273 11.79 39.67 2.06
C GLY A 273 10.36 39.83 2.60
N THR A 274 9.39 40.15 1.74
CA THR A 274 7.99 40.35 2.15
C THR A 274 7.36 39.06 2.56
N LYS A 275 6.77 39.02 3.78
CA LYS A 275 5.93 37.90 4.22
C LYS A 275 4.56 38.03 3.54
N ILE A 276 4.05 36.87 3.04
CA ILE A 276 2.79 36.86 2.32
C ILE A 276 1.70 36.30 3.24
N GLU A 277 0.68 37.11 3.48
CA GLU A 277 -0.49 36.74 4.28
C GLU A 277 -1.64 36.26 3.43
N ASP A 278 -2.56 35.52 4.00
CA ASP A 278 -3.76 35.07 3.29
C ASP A 278 -4.63 36.28 2.88
N GLY A 279 -5.22 36.21 1.66
CA GLY A 279 -5.94 37.37 1.08
C GLY A 279 -5.02 38.45 0.47
N TYR A 280 -3.70 38.23 0.42
CA TYR A 280 -2.74 39.12 -0.21
C TYR A 280 -2.02 38.49 -1.38
N ALA A 281 -1.56 39.35 -2.31
CA ALA A 281 -0.59 38.99 -3.34
C ALA A 281 0.60 39.96 -3.32
N VAL A 282 1.76 39.46 -3.69
CA VAL A 282 2.99 40.25 -3.84
C VAL A 282 3.46 40.12 -5.29
N PHE A 283 3.54 41.24 -5.98
CA PHE A 283 4.10 41.32 -7.33
C PHE A 283 5.53 41.86 -7.26
N ARG A 284 6.49 41.04 -7.70
CA ARG A 284 7.91 41.40 -7.74
C ARG A 284 8.36 41.67 -9.17
N GLY A 285 9.14 42.76 -9.33
CA GLY A 285 9.70 43.16 -10.62
C GLY A 285 11.14 43.67 -10.52
N ARG A 286 11.90 43.38 -11.59
CA ARG A 286 13.24 43.92 -11.87
C ARG A 286 13.22 44.51 -13.28
N GLY A 287 14.20 45.32 -13.65
CA GLY A 287 14.26 45.93 -14.98
C GLY A 287 12.95 46.61 -15.41
N THR A 288 12.39 46.25 -16.56
CA THR A 288 11.11 46.82 -17.04
C THR A 288 9.93 46.45 -16.15
N GLY A 289 9.97 45.25 -15.50
CA GLY A 289 8.97 44.84 -14.51
C GLY A 289 8.97 45.80 -13.30
N LYS A 290 10.16 46.21 -12.84
CA LYS A 290 10.27 47.27 -11.80
C LYS A 290 9.66 48.56 -12.27
N THR A 291 10.04 49.04 -13.46
CA THR A 291 9.53 50.31 -14.00
C THR A 291 8.00 50.31 -14.11
N PHE A 292 7.41 49.22 -14.52
CA PHE A 292 5.96 49.04 -14.56
C PHE A 292 5.32 49.10 -13.16
N LEU A 293 5.85 48.33 -12.21
CA LEU A 293 5.30 48.31 -10.84
C LEU A 293 5.45 49.66 -10.09
N GLU A 294 6.47 50.46 -10.43
CA GLU A 294 6.67 51.79 -9.84
C GLU A 294 5.63 52.83 -10.29
N THR A 295 4.80 52.50 -11.28
CA THR A 295 3.67 53.39 -11.66
C THR A 295 2.55 53.40 -10.63
N ALA A 296 2.45 52.33 -9.79
CA ALA A 296 1.49 52.21 -8.73
C ALA A 296 1.90 52.98 -7.44
N LYS A 297 0.92 53.46 -6.69
CA LYS A 297 1.08 54.10 -5.39
C LYS A 297 0.26 53.34 -4.34
N VAL A 298 0.63 53.47 -3.07
CA VAL A 298 -0.17 52.96 -1.96
C VAL A 298 -1.56 53.61 -1.98
N GLY A 299 -2.61 52.82 -1.89
CA GLY A 299 -4.01 53.18 -2.04
C GLY A 299 -4.56 53.04 -3.47
N ASP A 300 -3.71 52.80 -4.47
CA ASP A 300 -4.20 52.56 -5.85
C ASP A 300 -4.91 51.23 -5.92
N ARG A 301 -5.95 51.17 -6.75
CA ARG A 301 -6.63 49.96 -7.12
C ARG A 301 -6.01 49.35 -8.37
N VAL A 302 -5.56 48.10 -8.29
CA VAL A 302 -5.01 47.35 -9.41
C VAL A 302 -5.93 46.20 -9.79
N GLN A 303 -5.79 45.72 -11.03
CA GLN A 303 -6.55 44.62 -11.53
C GLN A 303 -5.61 43.57 -12.08
N PHE A 304 -5.88 42.30 -11.85
CA PHE A 304 -5.13 41.19 -12.47
C PHE A 304 -6.02 40.03 -12.82
N ILE A 305 -5.55 39.17 -13.72
CA ILE A 305 -6.22 37.94 -14.12
C ILE A 305 -5.20 36.81 -14.08
N MET A 306 -5.56 35.70 -13.42
CA MET A 306 -4.85 34.42 -13.50
C MET A 306 -5.47 33.64 -14.66
N GLY A 307 -5.01 33.95 -15.87
CA GLY A 307 -5.58 33.41 -17.11
C GLY A 307 -4.99 32.05 -17.47
N MET A 308 -5.86 31.09 -17.67
CA MET A 308 -5.55 29.80 -18.32
C MET A 308 -6.65 29.45 -19.32
N TYR A 309 -6.28 28.86 -20.44
CA TYR A 309 -7.23 28.37 -21.42
C TYR A 309 -6.81 27.00 -21.91
N GLU A 310 -7.80 26.18 -22.28
CA GLU A 310 -7.58 24.91 -22.92
C GLU A 310 -6.93 25.13 -24.28
N SER A 311 -5.82 24.46 -24.52
CA SER A 311 -5.03 24.71 -25.75
C SER A 311 -5.75 24.24 -27.04
N HIS A 312 -6.68 23.30 -26.93
CA HIS A 312 -7.42 22.77 -28.06
C HIS A 312 -8.69 23.56 -28.38
N SER A 313 -9.52 23.80 -27.36
CA SER A 313 -10.78 24.49 -27.54
C SER A 313 -10.62 26.01 -27.51
N GLY A 314 -9.59 26.51 -26.86
CA GLY A 314 -9.44 27.93 -26.53
C GLY A 314 -10.38 28.39 -25.42
N GLU A 315 -11.14 27.50 -24.81
CA GLU A 315 -12.08 27.82 -23.74
C GLU A 315 -11.36 28.23 -22.46
N ARG A 316 -11.99 29.08 -21.66
CA ARG A 316 -11.51 29.55 -20.37
C ARG A 316 -12.45 29.05 -19.26
N PRO A 317 -12.32 27.80 -18.82
CA PRO A 317 -13.20 27.24 -17.82
C PRO A 317 -12.99 27.93 -16.46
N ASN A 318 -14.01 27.87 -15.61
CA ASN A 318 -13.88 28.29 -14.20
C ASN A 318 -13.19 27.17 -13.41
N ILE A 319 -11.86 27.23 -13.34
CA ILE A 319 -11.02 26.18 -12.80
C ILE A 319 -11.07 26.19 -11.28
N MET A 320 -11.57 25.13 -10.67
CA MET A 320 -11.55 24.93 -9.23
C MET A 320 -10.33 24.14 -8.77
N GLN A 321 -10.05 23.02 -9.45
CA GLN A 321 -8.88 22.21 -9.19
C GLN A 321 -8.12 21.99 -10.50
N LEU A 322 -6.80 22.01 -10.43
CA LEU A 322 -5.96 21.68 -11.56
C LEU A 322 -4.65 21.08 -11.07
N SER A 323 -4.26 19.97 -11.63
CA SER A 323 -2.94 19.40 -11.42
C SER A 323 -2.43 18.77 -12.69
N ALA A 324 -1.12 18.82 -12.88
CA ALA A 324 -0.51 18.22 -14.05
C ALA A 324 -0.05 16.81 -13.79
N GLY A 325 -0.13 16.04 -14.84
CA GLY A 325 0.55 14.76 -14.90
C GLY A 325 1.90 14.85 -15.59
N ASN A 326 2.32 13.73 -16.14
CA ASN A 326 3.50 13.63 -16.98
C ASN A 326 3.12 13.98 -18.44
N CYS A 327 2.19 13.26 -19.00
CA CYS A 327 1.87 13.37 -20.41
C CYS A 327 0.39 13.17 -20.68
N TYR A 328 -0.06 13.87 -21.69
CA TYR A 328 -1.34 13.64 -22.31
C TYR A 328 -1.25 12.35 -23.17
N VAL A 329 -2.03 11.34 -22.85
CA VAL A 329 -1.86 9.98 -23.42
C VAL A 329 -3.01 9.55 -24.31
N MET A 330 -4.20 10.12 -24.12
CA MET A 330 -5.37 9.77 -24.91
C MET A 330 -6.30 10.96 -25.10
N ARG A 331 -6.79 11.13 -26.31
CA ARG A 331 -7.77 12.13 -26.70
C ARG A 331 -8.88 11.48 -27.54
N GLU A 332 -10.13 11.82 -27.25
CA GLU A 332 -11.30 11.31 -27.96
C GLU A 332 -11.27 9.78 -28.14
N GLY A 333 -10.86 9.07 -27.09
CA GLY A 333 -10.74 7.62 -27.08
C GLY A 333 -9.58 7.05 -27.90
N ARG A 334 -8.72 7.92 -28.44
CA ARG A 334 -7.54 7.51 -29.23
C ARG A 334 -6.26 7.89 -28.51
N LEU A 335 -5.28 6.99 -28.54
CA LEU A 335 -3.96 7.28 -28.01
C LEU A 335 -3.32 8.44 -28.81
N THR A 336 -2.71 9.37 -28.11
CA THR A 336 -2.08 10.53 -28.72
C THR A 336 -0.78 10.17 -29.42
N ASN A 337 -0.51 10.84 -30.57
CA ASN A 337 0.76 10.69 -31.26
C ASN A 337 1.84 11.54 -30.55
N ARG A 338 2.47 10.96 -29.56
CA ARG A 338 3.54 11.57 -28.78
C ARG A 338 4.87 10.87 -29.06
N ASN A 339 5.97 11.54 -28.85
CA ASN A 339 7.30 10.91 -28.88
C ASN A 339 7.47 9.96 -27.69
N TRP A 340 7.17 8.68 -27.88
CA TRP A 340 7.28 7.61 -26.89
C TRP A 340 8.71 7.06 -26.74
N ASN A 341 9.68 7.62 -27.44
CA ASN A 341 11.08 7.22 -27.34
C ASN A 341 11.76 7.75 -26.08
N GLU A 342 11.05 8.47 -25.22
CA GLU A 342 11.57 8.83 -23.91
C GLU A 342 11.66 7.61 -23.02
N ASP A 343 12.82 7.37 -22.43
CA ASP A 343 13.08 6.24 -21.54
C ASP A 343 12.05 6.09 -20.45
N TYR A 344 11.53 7.20 -19.92
CA TYR A 344 10.51 7.18 -18.88
C TYR A 344 9.18 6.60 -19.36
N ASN A 345 8.72 6.94 -20.56
CA ASN A 345 7.43 6.55 -21.09
C ASN A 345 7.46 5.19 -21.79
N ASN A 346 8.61 4.81 -22.33
CA ASN A 346 8.79 3.59 -23.13
C ASN A 346 9.49 2.45 -22.38
N LYS A 347 9.06 2.20 -21.15
CA LYS A 347 9.50 1.05 -20.34
C LYS A 347 8.41 0.62 -19.38
N ASN A 348 8.51 -0.62 -18.87
CA ASN A 348 7.74 -1.04 -17.73
C ASN A 348 8.17 -0.25 -16.50
N TYR A 349 7.21 0.49 -15.95
CA TYR A 349 7.45 1.37 -14.81
C TYR A 349 6.17 1.53 -14.01
N PRO A 350 6.20 1.62 -12.67
CA PRO A 350 5.02 1.96 -11.89
C PRO A 350 4.40 3.25 -12.41
N ARG A 351 3.09 3.28 -12.57
CA ARG A 351 2.37 4.38 -13.21
C ARG A 351 1.25 4.89 -12.33
N THR A 352 1.05 6.18 -12.38
CA THR A 352 -0.19 6.84 -11.98
C THR A 352 -0.83 7.45 -13.22
N GLY A 353 -2.13 7.30 -13.37
CA GLY A 353 -2.85 7.81 -14.52
C GLY A 353 -4.25 8.31 -14.18
N PHE A 354 -4.72 9.25 -14.98
CA PHE A 354 -6.04 9.86 -14.89
C PHE A 354 -6.83 9.58 -16.16
N GLY A 355 -8.12 9.33 -16.03
CA GLY A 355 -9.06 9.18 -17.13
C GLY A 355 -10.34 9.96 -16.87
N VAL A 356 -10.94 10.50 -17.91
CA VAL A 356 -12.19 11.25 -17.84
C VAL A 356 -13.15 10.75 -18.92
N SER A 357 -14.44 10.60 -18.58
CA SER A 357 -15.48 10.19 -19.50
C SER A 357 -15.80 11.27 -20.52
N LYS A 358 -16.45 10.86 -21.63
CA LYS A 358 -16.84 11.77 -22.71
C LYS A 358 -17.81 12.88 -22.29
N ASP A 359 -18.63 12.62 -21.28
CA ASP A 359 -19.60 13.57 -20.73
C ASP A 359 -19.05 14.35 -19.55
N HIS A 360 -17.76 14.18 -19.21
CA HIS A 360 -17.03 14.84 -18.13
C HIS A 360 -17.54 14.53 -16.70
N ASN A 361 -18.40 13.52 -16.55
CA ASN A 361 -19.07 13.21 -15.28
C ASN A 361 -18.44 12.05 -14.51
N THR A 362 -17.51 11.30 -15.13
CA THR A 362 -16.78 10.21 -14.46
C THR A 362 -15.29 10.45 -14.55
N LEU A 363 -14.63 10.34 -13.39
CA LEU A 363 -13.18 10.43 -13.26
C LEU A 363 -12.62 9.08 -12.82
N TRP A 364 -11.56 8.62 -13.48
CA TRP A 364 -10.77 7.48 -13.04
C TRP A 364 -9.39 7.93 -12.58
N LEU A 365 -8.98 7.45 -11.38
CA LEU A 365 -7.63 7.63 -10.84
C LEU A 365 -7.02 6.25 -10.65
N MET A 366 -5.94 5.96 -11.35
CA MET A 366 -5.36 4.62 -11.41
C MET A 366 -3.89 4.61 -11.02
N VAL A 367 -3.47 3.58 -10.28
CA VAL A 367 -2.08 3.29 -9.96
C VAL A 367 -1.77 1.83 -10.33
N MET A 368 -0.60 1.62 -10.91
CA MET A 368 -0.03 0.31 -11.21
C MET A 368 1.30 0.17 -10.48
N GLU A 369 1.41 -0.89 -9.70
CA GLU A 369 2.62 -1.16 -8.93
C GLU A 369 3.74 -1.78 -9.78
N LYS A 370 4.92 -1.99 -9.18
CA LYS A 370 6.03 -2.71 -9.81
C LYS A 370 5.62 -4.14 -10.22
N PRO A 371 5.97 -4.63 -11.43
CA PRO A 371 6.93 -4.06 -12.39
C PRO A 371 6.40 -2.89 -13.22
N GLY A 372 5.10 -2.54 -13.12
CA GLY A 372 4.48 -1.46 -13.86
C GLY A 372 4.17 -1.83 -15.31
N MET A 373 3.95 -0.83 -16.13
CA MET A 373 3.65 -1.01 -17.54
C MET A 373 4.09 0.17 -18.39
N TYR A 374 4.00 0.02 -19.70
CA TYR A 374 4.19 1.09 -20.67
C TYR A 374 3.05 2.11 -20.57
N THR A 375 3.33 3.35 -20.93
CA THR A 375 2.31 4.42 -20.86
C THR A 375 1.12 4.16 -21.79
N HIS A 376 1.35 3.56 -22.98
CA HIS A 376 0.26 3.22 -23.92
C HIS A 376 -0.62 2.05 -23.39
N GLU A 377 -0.06 1.13 -22.62
CA GLU A 377 -0.82 0.07 -21.94
C GLU A 377 -1.74 0.70 -20.89
N MET A 378 -1.23 1.61 -20.05
CA MET A 378 -2.01 2.40 -19.11
C MET A 378 -3.18 3.11 -19.77
N ALA A 379 -2.93 3.81 -20.89
CA ALA A 379 -3.98 4.49 -21.65
C ALA A 379 -5.05 3.53 -22.16
N SER A 380 -4.63 2.34 -22.64
CA SER A 380 -5.56 1.31 -23.11
C SER A 380 -6.42 0.75 -21.99
N ILE A 381 -5.89 0.63 -20.76
CA ILE A 381 -6.64 0.19 -19.60
C ILE A 381 -7.66 1.25 -19.18
N LEU A 382 -7.26 2.51 -19.08
CA LEU A 382 -8.19 3.61 -18.80
C LEU A 382 -9.33 3.66 -19.82
N ARG A 383 -9.02 3.46 -21.12
CA ARG A 383 -10.04 3.35 -22.19
C ARG A 383 -10.99 2.17 -21.98
N HIS A 384 -10.50 1.03 -21.49
CA HIS A 384 -11.34 -0.13 -21.17
C HIS A 384 -12.35 0.19 -20.08
N PHE A 385 -11.98 0.99 -19.08
CA PHE A 385 -12.88 1.46 -18.04
C PHE A 385 -13.85 2.57 -18.52
N GLY A 386 -13.65 3.13 -19.71
CA GLY A 386 -14.57 4.12 -20.29
C GLY A 386 -13.98 5.52 -20.45
N ALA A 387 -12.70 5.71 -20.16
CA ALA A 387 -12.07 7.00 -20.34
C ALA A 387 -12.07 7.41 -21.83
N TRP A 388 -12.41 8.66 -22.09
CA TRP A 388 -12.38 9.33 -23.37
C TRP A 388 -11.13 10.20 -23.53
N GLU A 389 -10.71 10.83 -22.44
CA GLU A 389 -9.46 11.57 -22.31
C GLU A 389 -8.62 10.93 -21.20
N ALA A 390 -7.29 10.91 -21.36
CA ALA A 390 -6.39 10.40 -20.33
C ALA A 390 -5.04 11.11 -20.28
N ALA A 391 -4.47 11.20 -19.08
CA ALA A 391 -3.12 11.68 -18.80
C ALA A 391 -2.38 10.76 -17.85
N GLY A 392 -1.05 10.68 -18.01
CA GLY A 392 -0.17 10.07 -17.01
C GLY A 392 0.27 11.10 -15.97
N ALA A 393 0.58 10.64 -14.76
CA ALA A 393 1.15 11.42 -13.69
C ALA A 393 2.59 11.01 -13.37
N ASP A 394 3.19 11.52 -12.29
CA ASP A 394 4.48 11.06 -11.79
C ASP A 394 4.39 9.59 -11.36
N GLY A 395 5.35 8.80 -11.76
CA GLY A 395 5.38 7.35 -11.56
C GLY A 395 6.60 6.90 -10.74
N GLY A 396 6.93 5.62 -10.88
CA GLY A 396 8.05 5.02 -10.16
C GLY A 396 7.86 5.01 -8.66
N GLY A 397 8.83 5.52 -7.90
CA GLY A 397 8.75 5.61 -6.45
C GLY A 397 7.66 6.54 -5.92
N SER A 398 7.12 7.42 -6.77
CA SER A 398 6.03 8.32 -6.42
C SER A 398 4.65 7.70 -6.61
N ALA A 399 4.53 6.63 -7.45
CA ALA A 399 3.26 5.96 -7.70
C ALA A 399 2.70 5.35 -6.41
N GLN A 400 1.63 5.93 -5.89
CA GLN A 400 1.00 5.54 -4.63
C GLN A 400 -0.52 5.64 -4.73
N PHE A 401 -1.19 4.60 -4.23
CA PHE A 401 -2.64 4.53 -4.11
C PHE A 401 -3.01 4.50 -2.64
N ASN A 402 -3.61 5.57 -2.15
CA ASN A 402 -4.05 5.73 -0.77
C ASN A 402 -5.56 5.45 -0.68
N LEU A 403 -5.95 4.54 0.20
CA LEU A 403 -7.33 4.27 0.57
C LEU A 403 -7.47 4.34 2.10
N GLY A 404 -8.32 5.25 2.59
CA GLY A 404 -8.58 5.39 4.02
C GLY A 404 -7.33 5.67 4.86
N GLY A 405 -6.34 6.39 4.31
CA GLY A 405 -5.09 6.69 5.01
C GLY A 405 -4.03 5.59 4.93
N GLN A 406 -4.25 4.56 4.11
CA GLN A 406 -3.29 3.48 3.89
C GLN A 406 -2.82 3.45 2.44
N ILE A 407 -1.51 3.29 2.22
CA ILE A 407 -0.96 3.05 0.88
C ILE A 407 -1.08 1.56 0.58
N LEU A 408 -1.89 1.23 -0.41
CA LEU A 408 -2.21 -0.17 -0.75
C LEU A 408 -1.15 -0.84 -1.61
N ASN A 409 -0.52 -0.11 -2.50
CA ASN A 409 0.50 -0.66 -3.37
C ASN A 409 1.87 -0.69 -2.69
N PRO A 410 2.67 -1.76 -2.86
CA PRO A 410 4.06 -1.79 -2.43
C PRO A 410 4.85 -0.65 -3.09
N THR A 411 5.59 0.10 -2.30
CA THR A 411 6.41 1.19 -2.81
C THR A 411 7.78 0.68 -3.27
N THR A 412 8.31 1.25 -4.35
CA THR A 412 9.60 0.79 -4.92
C THR A 412 10.79 1.01 -3.98
N GLU A 413 10.65 1.84 -2.96
CA GLU A 413 11.71 2.23 -2.02
C GLU A 413 11.51 1.63 -0.61
N GLY A 414 10.54 0.73 -0.44
CA GLY A 414 10.22 0.10 0.85
C GLY A 414 9.46 1.00 1.84
N GLN A 415 9.41 2.31 1.58
CA GLN A 415 8.63 3.30 2.35
C GLN A 415 7.91 4.24 1.40
N PRO A 416 6.68 4.69 1.72
CA PRO A 416 5.97 5.68 0.94
C PRO A 416 6.76 7.00 0.85
N ARG A 417 7.02 7.45 -0.37
CA ARG A 417 7.71 8.69 -0.64
C ARG A 417 6.82 9.88 -0.34
N ALA A 418 7.37 10.96 0.23
CA ALA A 418 6.71 12.26 0.23
C ALA A 418 6.68 12.82 -1.19
N VAL A 419 5.54 13.33 -1.66
CA VAL A 419 5.30 13.81 -3.02
C VAL A 419 5.01 15.31 -3.05
N GLY A 420 5.17 15.93 -4.20
CA GLY A 420 4.94 17.37 -4.38
C GLY A 420 3.48 17.75 -4.22
N ASN A 421 2.58 16.93 -4.75
CA ASN A 421 1.13 17.07 -4.58
C ASN A 421 0.39 15.77 -4.91
N SER A 422 -0.91 15.74 -4.61
CA SER A 422 -1.80 14.60 -4.81
C SER A 422 -3.20 15.07 -5.17
N ILE A 423 -3.98 14.17 -5.79
CA ILE A 423 -5.41 14.35 -6.00
C ILE A 423 -6.14 13.53 -4.95
N PHE A 424 -6.95 14.18 -4.15
CA PHE A 424 -7.74 13.61 -3.08
C PHE A 424 -9.21 13.51 -3.43
N LEU A 425 -9.85 12.46 -2.92
CA LEU A 425 -11.27 12.21 -3.00
C LEU A 425 -11.87 12.37 -1.61
N PHE A 426 -12.93 13.16 -1.49
CA PHE A 426 -13.61 13.40 -0.22
C PHE A 426 -15.10 13.05 -0.30
N SER A 427 -15.64 12.67 0.85
CA SER A 427 -17.08 12.70 1.09
C SER A 427 -17.45 14.01 1.79
N THR A 428 -18.39 14.72 1.23
CA THR A 428 -19.01 15.92 1.81
C THR A 428 -20.37 15.63 2.43
N ALA A 429 -20.72 14.35 2.59
CA ALA A 429 -21.94 13.94 3.26
C ALA A 429 -21.87 14.27 4.77
N PRO A 430 -23.02 14.51 5.41
CA PRO A 430 -23.08 14.58 6.85
C PRO A 430 -22.51 13.31 7.49
N ASP A 431 -21.77 13.47 8.59
CA ASP A 431 -21.22 12.35 9.34
C ASP A 431 -22.36 11.48 9.89
N ASP A 432 -22.43 10.24 9.42
CA ASP A 432 -23.45 9.26 9.82
C ASP A 432 -22.81 7.86 9.83
N ASN A 433 -22.76 7.25 11.00
CA ASN A 433 -22.19 5.91 11.19
C ASN A 433 -23.27 4.82 11.28
N ILE A 434 -24.53 5.15 10.94
CA ILE A 434 -25.64 4.18 10.99
C ILE A 434 -25.69 3.41 9.67
N VAL A 435 -25.55 2.09 9.77
CA VAL A 435 -25.73 1.22 8.60
C VAL A 435 -27.22 1.14 8.26
N THR A 436 -27.58 1.63 7.09
CA THR A 436 -28.95 1.60 6.57
C THR A 436 -29.09 0.73 5.33
N GLU A 437 -28.00 0.40 4.67
CA GLU A 437 -27.97 -0.42 3.48
C GLU A 437 -26.90 -1.51 3.63
N MET A 438 -27.27 -2.74 3.25
CA MET A 438 -26.38 -3.88 3.17
C MET A 438 -26.15 -4.23 1.71
N ARG A 439 -24.89 -4.42 1.32
CA ARG A 439 -24.51 -4.91 -0.01
C ARG A 439 -23.63 -6.15 0.14
N THR A 440 -23.58 -6.95 -0.90
CA THR A 440 -22.61 -8.03 -1.04
C THR A 440 -21.90 -7.90 -2.38
N THR A 441 -20.71 -8.41 -2.43
CA THR A 441 -19.95 -8.51 -3.68
C THR A 441 -20.56 -9.57 -4.62
N ALA A 442 -21.49 -10.45 -4.13
CA ALA A 442 -22.06 -11.56 -4.89
C ALA A 442 -23.58 -11.72 -4.70
N THR A 443 -24.34 -11.28 -5.67
CA THR A 443 -25.77 -11.56 -5.77
C THR A 443 -26.12 -12.83 -6.57
N PHE A 444 -25.13 -13.43 -7.23
CA PHE A 444 -25.24 -14.67 -8.01
C PHE A 444 -23.99 -15.52 -7.80
N MET A 445 -24.15 -16.78 -7.44
CA MET A 445 -23.05 -17.72 -7.20
C MET A 445 -23.31 -19.06 -7.89
N LYS A 446 -22.31 -19.55 -8.60
CA LYS A 446 -22.25 -20.93 -9.07
C LYS A 446 -21.44 -21.73 -8.06
N LEU A 447 -22.05 -22.70 -7.44
CA LEU A 447 -21.45 -23.53 -6.42
C LEU A 447 -21.66 -25.02 -6.72
N PRO A 448 -20.68 -25.87 -6.48
CA PRO A 448 -20.92 -27.30 -6.50
C PRO A 448 -21.69 -27.75 -5.26
N LYS A 449 -22.29 -28.90 -5.33
CA LYS A 449 -22.91 -29.54 -4.17
C LYS A 449 -21.87 -29.72 -3.05
N TYR A 450 -22.28 -29.42 -1.83
CA TYR A 450 -21.48 -29.41 -0.59
C TYR A 450 -20.42 -28.30 -0.49
N ALA A 451 -20.34 -27.38 -1.43
CA ALA A 451 -19.50 -26.20 -1.25
C ALA A 451 -19.98 -25.39 -0.05
N ALA A 452 -19.03 -25.03 0.80
CA ALA A 452 -19.26 -24.15 1.92
C ALA A 452 -18.65 -22.77 1.61
N ILE A 453 -19.46 -21.74 1.82
CA ILE A 453 -19.06 -20.34 1.65
C ILE A 453 -19.51 -19.51 2.84
N LYS A 454 -18.73 -18.50 3.16
CA LYS A 454 -19.12 -17.45 4.10
C LYS A 454 -19.24 -16.14 3.33
N PRO A 455 -20.47 -15.77 2.91
CA PRO A 455 -20.64 -14.54 2.15
C PRO A 455 -20.26 -13.32 2.99
N GLU A 456 -19.53 -12.39 2.37
CA GLU A 456 -19.16 -11.14 3.00
C GLU A 456 -20.18 -10.05 2.65
N PHE A 457 -20.45 -9.18 3.64
CA PHE A 457 -21.41 -8.11 3.50
C PHE A 457 -20.78 -6.78 3.90
N LEU A 458 -21.11 -5.78 3.11
CA LEU A 458 -20.67 -4.40 3.30
C LEU A 458 -21.84 -3.59 3.87
N GLY A 459 -21.58 -2.82 4.90
CA GLY A 459 -22.55 -1.91 5.50
C GLY A 459 -22.36 -0.48 5.06
N TYR A 460 -23.40 0.15 4.54
CA TYR A 460 -23.40 1.54 4.08
C TYR A 460 -24.40 2.38 4.85
N ASN A 461 -24.06 3.65 5.05
CA ASN A 461 -25.04 4.63 5.53
C ASN A 461 -25.97 5.11 4.38
N GLN A 462 -26.94 5.95 4.73
CA GLN A 462 -27.91 6.50 3.77
C GLN A 462 -27.29 7.37 2.65
N TYR A 463 -26.05 7.81 2.81
CA TYR A 463 -25.31 8.63 1.82
C TYR A 463 -24.42 7.78 0.91
N GLY A 464 -24.34 6.46 1.15
CA GLY A 464 -23.47 5.55 0.41
C GLY A 464 -22.02 5.56 0.88
N MET A 465 -21.76 6.04 2.09
CA MET A 465 -20.46 5.90 2.74
C MET A 465 -20.30 4.50 3.30
N LEU A 466 -19.18 3.84 3.03
CA LEU A 466 -18.85 2.55 3.62
C LEU A 466 -18.58 2.73 5.12
N ILE A 467 -19.38 2.06 5.94
CA ILE A 467 -19.26 2.10 7.41
C ILE A 467 -18.57 0.84 7.93
N ASP A 468 -18.89 -0.30 7.34
CA ASP A 468 -18.29 -1.57 7.73
C ASP A 468 -18.02 -2.45 6.50
N LYS A 469 -16.78 -2.87 6.36
CA LYS A 469 -16.34 -3.77 5.27
C LYS A 469 -16.70 -5.23 5.55
N ASN A 470 -16.94 -5.60 6.82
CA ASN A 470 -17.31 -6.95 7.25
C ASN A 470 -18.51 -6.87 8.19
N LEU A 471 -19.65 -6.44 7.66
CA LEU A 471 -20.86 -6.15 8.43
C LEU A 471 -21.24 -7.33 9.33
N PRO A 472 -21.13 -7.21 10.67
CA PRO A 472 -21.46 -8.28 11.58
C PRO A 472 -22.97 -8.40 11.78
N GLY A 473 -23.43 -9.56 12.24
CA GLY A 473 -24.83 -9.78 12.63
C GLY A 473 -25.79 -10.00 11.45
N VAL A 474 -25.27 -10.16 10.23
CA VAL A 474 -26.08 -10.59 9.08
C VAL A 474 -26.54 -12.02 9.29
N LYS A 475 -27.84 -12.26 9.16
CA LYS A 475 -28.46 -13.58 9.28
C LYS A 475 -28.72 -14.15 7.88
N LEU A 476 -28.28 -15.39 7.67
CA LEU A 476 -28.54 -16.14 6.45
C LEU A 476 -29.70 -17.09 6.63
N SER A 477 -30.48 -17.31 5.59
CA SER A 477 -31.55 -18.30 5.52
C SER A 477 -31.76 -18.79 4.10
N CYS A 478 -32.16 -20.04 3.93
CA CYS A 478 -32.48 -20.64 2.64
C CYS A 478 -33.51 -21.78 2.81
N ALA A 479 -34.08 -22.24 1.70
CA ALA A 479 -34.86 -23.46 1.71
C ALA A 479 -33.98 -24.71 1.92
N PRO A 480 -34.44 -25.76 2.61
CA PRO A 480 -33.64 -26.97 2.91
C PRO A 480 -33.04 -27.64 1.66
N GLU A 481 -33.75 -27.58 0.54
CA GLU A 481 -33.26 -28.12 -0.75
C GLU A 481 -32.14 -27.25 -1.37
N THR A 482 -32.03 -25.99 -0.98
CA THR A 482 -30.96 -25.10 -1.43
C THR A 482 -29.69 -25.34 -0.60
N GLY A 483 -29.82 -25.57 0.71
CA GLY A 483 -28.70 -25.79 1.59
C GLY A 483 -29.07 -25.60 3.07
N TYR A 484 -28.03 -25.45 3.89
CA TYR A 484 -28.18 -25.13 5.32
C TYR A 484 -27.10 -24.18 5.76
N ILE A 485 -27.31 -23.55 6.92
CA ILE A 485 -26.35 -22.63 7.54
C ILE A 485 -25.76 -23.33 8.78
N THR A 486 -24.44 -23.35 8.86
CA THR A 486 -23.72 -23.88 10.02
C THR A 486 -23.75 -22.89 11.19
N GLU A 487 -23.38 -23.34 12.40
CA GLU A 487 -23.35 -22.50 13.61
C GLU A 487 -22.34 -21.35 13.49
N ASP A 488 -21.25 -21.57 12.78
CA ASP A 488 -20.20 -20.56 12.52
C ASP A 488 -20.50 -19.63 11.31
N GLY A 489 -21.71 -19.82 10.70
CA GLY A 489 -22.27 -18.94 9.68
C GLY A 489 -21.87 -19.25 8.25
N HIS A 490 -21.34 -20.45 7.94
CA HIS A 490 -21.17 -20.88 6.55
C HIS A 490 -22.51 -21.34 5.95
N PHE A 491 -22.73 -20.99 4.69
CA PHE A 491 -23.77 -21.61 3.86
C PHE A 491 -23.20 -22.82 3.14
N VAL A 492 -23.80 -23.99 3.32
CA VAL A 492 -23.47 -25.23 2.62
C VAL A 492 -24.48 -25.48 1.52
N CYS A 493 -24.02 -25.53 0.27
CA CYS A 493 -24.85 -25.69 -0.91
C CYS A 493 -25.31 -27.15 -1.11
N LEU A 494 -26.61 -27.41 -1.19
CA LEU A 494 -27.20 -28.71 -1.54
C LEU A 494 -27.91 -28.70 -2.91
N GLY A 495 -28.35 -27.52 -3.37
CA GLY A 495 -29.06 -27.37 -4.65
C GLY A 495 -29.16 -25.90 -5.07
N SER A 496 -29.74 -25.69 -6.25
CA SER A 496 -30.04 -24.35 -6.74
C SER A 496 -31.19 -23.71 -5.97
N GLY A 497 -31.12 -22.41 -5.72
CA GLY A 497 -32.17 -21.69 -5.00
C GLY A 497 -31.74 -20.27 -4.61
N ILE A 498 -32.42 -19.74 -3.59
CA ILE A 498 -32.10 -18.42 -3.06
C ILE A 498 -31.56 -18.54 -1.64
N LEU A 499 -30.36 -18.00 -1.43
CA LEU A 499 -29.83 -17.69 -0.11
C LEU A 499 -30.21 -16.24 0.23
N THR A 500 -30.93 -16.04 1.32
CA THR A 500 -31.36 -14.72 1.75
C THR A 500 -30.52 -14.24 2.92
N ALA A 501 -29.88 -13.09 2.75
CA ALA A 501 -29.20 -12.38 3.82
C ALA A 501 -30.12 -11.29 4.39
N THR A 502 -30.18 -11.16 5.72
CA THR A 502 -31.00 -10.14 6.40
C THR A 502 -30.18 -9.41 7.46
N TYR A 503 -30.33 -8.09 7.48
CA TYR A 503 -29.72 -7.21 8.46
C TYR A 503 -30.71 -6.10 8.81
N ASP A 504 -31.14 -6.01 10.07
CA ASP A 504 -32.24 -5.15 10.53
C ASP A 504 -33.48 -5.34 9.62
N LYS A 505 -33.84 -4.34 8.85
CA LYS A 505 -34.97 -4.36 7.90
C LYS A 505 -34.54 -4.64 6.45
N ALA A 506 -33.24 -4.66 6.19
CA ALA A 506 -32.73 -4.95 4.87
C ALA A 506 -32.74 -6.46 4.59
N SER A 507 -33.09 -6.83 3.37
CA SER A 507 -33.08 -8.21 2.89
C SER A 507 -32.47 -8.27 1.50
N LEU A 508 -31.51 -9.13 1.30
CA LEU A 508 -30.75 -9.28 0.06
C LEU A 508 -30.81 -10.73 -0.41
N PRO A 509 -31.42 -11.02 -1.56
CA PRO A 509 -31.40 -12.34 -2.16
C PRO A 509 -30.08 -12.57 -2.90
N ILE A 510 -29.49 -13.75 -2.70
CA ILE A 510 -28.31 -14.25 -3.42
C ILE A 510 -28.75 -15.48 -4.19
N GLN A 511 -28.66 -15.44 -5.50
CA GLN A 511 -29.03 -16.59 -6.32
C GLN A 511 -27.93 -17.64 -6.34
N ILE A 512 -28.24 -18.85 -5.90
CA ILE A 512 -27.35 -20.00 -5.94
C ILE A 512 -27.72 -20.87 -7.13
N VAL A 513 -26.75 -21.22 -7.94
CA VAL A 513 -26.90 -22.18 -9.04
C VAL A 513 -25.88 -23.29 -8.83
N ILE A 514 -26.40 -24.52 -8.72
CA ILE A 514 -25.53 -25.69 -8.58
C ILE A 514 -24.84 -26.01 -9.89
N VAL A 515 -23.58 -26.42 -9.82
CA VAL A 515 -22.78 -26.88 -10.94
C VAL A 515 -22.22 -28.27 -10.62
N ASP A 516 -22.26 -29.15 -11.61
CA ASP A 516 -21.92 -30.57 -11.42
C ASP A 516 -20.41 -30.86 -11.61
N GLU A 517 -19.63 -29.89 -12.05
CA GLU A 517 -18.25 -30.09 -12.50
C GLU A 517 -17.17 -29.86 -11.41
N ALA A 518 -17.52 -29.97 -10.14
CA ALA A 518 -16.55 -29.81 -9.07
C ALA A 518 -15.86 -31.13 -8.75
N ASN A 519 -14.54 -31.09 -8.72
CA ASN A 519 -13.71 -32.16 -8.18
C ASN A 519 -13.12 -31.73 -6.82
N PRO A 520 -13.80 -32.01 -5.70
CA PRO A 520 -13.24 -31.74 -4.40
C PRO A 520 -12.02 -32.62 -4.17
N ALA A 521 -10.96 -32.05 -3.64
CA ALA A 521 -9.71 -32.72 -3.33
C ALA A 521 -9.21 -32.30 -1.95
N LEU A 522 -8.56 -33.20 -1.26
CA LEU A 522 -7.83 -32.88 -0.05
C LEU A 522 -6.73 -31.85 -0.37
N ARG A 523 -6.54 -30.87 0.49
CA ARG A 523 -5.41 -29.94 0.38
C ARG A 523 -4.08 -30.67 0.53
N LEU A 524 -4.02 -31.63 1.46
CA LEU A 524 -2.87 -32.48 1.68
C LEU A 524 -3.24 -33.95 1.45
N ASN A 525 -2.36 -34.71 0.80
CA ASN A 525 -2.54 -36.13 0.61
C ASN A 525 -1.87 -36.97 1.71
N ASN A 526 -0.96 -36.37 2.46
CA ASN A 526 -0.29 -36.97 3.62
C ASN A 526 -0.12 -35.90 4.71
N VAL A 527 -0.29 -36.30 5.96
CA VAL A 527 -0.08 -35.45 7.12
C VAL A 527 0.68 -36.18 8.23
N LEU A 528 1.50 -35.44 8.95
CA LEU A 528 2.09 -35.86 10.22
C LEU A 528 1.33 -35.16 11.35
N ILE A 529 0.79 -35.92 12.26
CA ILE A 529 0.05 -35.41 13.43
C ILE A 529 0.64 -35.94 14.74
N SER A 530 0.38 -35.20 15.83
CA SER A 530 0.71 -35.62 17.18
C SER A 530 -0.50 -35.50 18.12
N ASN A 531 -0.39 -36.06 19.31
CA ASN A 531 -1.38 -35.85 20.37
C ASN A 531 -1.43 -34.39 20.89
N LYS A 532 -0.48 -33.55 20.47
CA LYS A 532 -0.42 -32.13 20.81
C LYS A 532 -1.02 -31.22 19.74
N THR A 533 -1.09 -31.69 18.49
CA THR A 533 -1.55 -30.88 17.35
C THR A 533 -2.55 -31.70 16.52
N PRO A 534 -3.86 -31.58 16.80
CA PRO A 534 -4.89 -32.17 15.94
C PRO A 534 -4.92 -31.46 14.57
N TYR A 535 -5.37 -32.18 13.54
CA TYR A 535 -5.42 -31.66 12.19
C TYR A 535 -6.86 -31.58 11.67
N GLU A 536 -7.33 -30.37 11.37
CA GLU A 536 -8.58 -30.16 10.64
C GLU A 536 -8.36 -30.49 9.16
N ILE A 537 -9.09 -31.50 8.63
CA ILE A 537 -8.95 -31.94 7.24
C ILE A 537 -9.49 -30.85 6.32
N GLU A 538 -8.63 -30.33 5.43
CA GLU A 538 -9.02 -29.31 4.48
C GLU A 538 -9.36 -29.93 3.12
N ILE A 539 -10.56 -29.59 2.62
CA ILE A 539 -11.05 -30.04 1.32
C ILE A 539 -11.37 -28.82 0.47
N ASN A 540 -10.73 -28.71 -0.67
CA ASN A 540 -10.90 -27.62 -1.61
C ASN A 540 -11.33 -28.16 -2.97
N GLY A 541 -11.97 -27.32 -3.76
CA GLY A 541 -12.29 -27.61 -5.16
C GLY A 541 -12.24 -26.35 -6.01
N VAL A 542 -12.33 -26.49 -7.31
CA VAL A 542 -12.31 -25.39 -8.25
C VAL A 542 -13.48 -25.50 -9.21
N VAL A 543 -14.23 -24.41 -9.38
CA VAL A 543 -15.28 -24.26 -10.39
C VAL A 543 -15.11 -22.91 -11.07
N ASP A 544 -15.10 -22.87 -12.39
CA ASP A 544 -14.91 -21.66 -13.19
C ASP A 544 -13.66 -20.86 -12.70
N ASN A 545 -12.54 -21.56 -12.43
CA ASN A 545 -11.30 -21.02 -11.86
C ASN A 545 -11.41 -20.39 -10.46
N LYS A 546 -12.53 -20.61 -9.74
CA LYS A 546 -12.69 -20.15 -8.36
C LYS A 546 -12.55 -21.32 -7.40
N GLN A 547 -11.77 -21.09 -6.36
CA GLN A 547 -11.66 -22.05 -5.27
C GLN A 547 -12.91 -21.98 -4.38
N PHE A 548 -13.34 -23.12 -3.88
CA PHE A 548 -14.34 -23.25 -2.84
C PHE A 548 -13.90 -24.26 -1.80
N LYS A 549 -14.40 -24.13 -0.59
CA LYS A 549 -14.13 -25.06 0.52
C LYS A 549 -15.29 -26.05 0.61
N VAL A 550 -15.01 -27.27 1.00
CA VAL A 550 -16.01 -28.27 1.43
C VAL A 550 -15.79 -28.51 2.91
N LEU A 551 -16.85 -28.48 3.70
CA LEU A 551 -16.73 -28.77 5.13
C LEU A 551 -16.46 -30.27 5.33
N PRO A 552 -15.48 -30.64 6.17
CA PRO A 552 -15.18 -32.04 6.43
C PRO A 552 -16.36 -32.81 7.04
N SER A 553 -17.24 -32.11 7.80
CA SER A 553 -18.48 -32.65 8.35
C SER A 553 -19.51 -33.13 7.31
N ALA A 554 -19.36 -32.73 6.03
CA ALA A 554 -20.19 -33.22 4.92
C ALA A 554 -19.68 -34.54 4.33
N VAL A 555 -18.52 -35.05 4.79
CA VAL A 555 -17.82 -36.20 4.22
C VAL A 555 -17.98 -37.42 5.12
N GLU A 556 -18.27 -38.58 4.51
CA GLU A 556 -18.27 -39.89 5.20
C GLU A 556 -16.82 -40.38 5.36
N TRP A 557 -16.28 -40.31 6.58
CA TRP A 557 -14.91 -40.75 6.89
C TRP A 557 -14.83 -42.20 7.28
N THR A 558 -13.82 -42.89 6.78
CA THR A 558 -13.44 -44.24 7.17
C THR A 558 -11.94 -44.37 7.33
N ILE A 559 -11.48 -45.10 8.35
CA ILE A 559 -10.07 -45.23 8.73
C ILE A 559 -9.70 -46.70 8.65
N GLU A 560 -8.58 -47.00 7.98
CA GLU A 560 -8.12 -48.35 7.77
C GLU A 560 -7.68 -49.04 9.05
N ASP A 561 -6.96 -48.32 9.93
CA ASP A 561 -6.64 -48.72 11.29
C ASP A 561 -7.03 -47.57 12.26
N ASN A 562 -8.20 -47.71 12.86
CA ASN A 562 -8.75 -46.74 13.80
C ASN A 562 -8.11 -46.79 15.21
N THR A 563 -7.14 -47.67 15.43
CA THR A 563 -6.35 -47.65 16.68
C THR A 563 -5.23 -46.62 16.63
N ILE A 564 -4.86 -46.11 15.46
CA ILE A 564 -3.77 -45.14 15.24
C ILE A 564 -4.30 -43.70 15.36
N CYS A 565 -5.44 -43.40 14.72
CA CYS A 565 -6.10 -42.12 14.80
C CYS A 565 -7.61 -42.25 14.69
N ASN A 566 -8.35 -41.19 15.06
CA ASN A 566 -9.78 -41.06 14.77
C ASN A 566 -10.08 -39.70 14.09
N VAL A 567 -11.26 -39.64 13.45
CA VAL A 567 -11.82 -38.40 12.89
C VAL A 567 -13.13 -38.12 13.62
N ASP A 568 -13.29 -36.90 14.14
CA ASP A 568 -14.53 -36.49 14.78
C ASP A 568 -15.60 -36.05 13.77
N GLU A 569 -16.78 -35.61 14.25
CA GLU A 569 -17.90 -35.20 13.42
C GLU A 569 -17.60 -33.88 12.65
N GLU A 570 -16.69 -33.07 13.16
CA GLU A 570 -16.22 -31.84 12.51
C GLU A 570 -15.14 -32.10 11.46
N GLY A 571 -14.59 -33.33 11.39
CA GLY A 571 -13.55 -33.73 10.46
C GLY A 571 -12.15 -33.42 10.95
N VAL A 572 -11.95 -33.37 12.28
CA VAL A 572 -10.64 -33.18 12.88
C VAL A 572 -10.01 -34.56 13.18
N LEU A 573 -8.77 -34.75 12.76
CA LEU A 573 -7.96 -35.91 13.07
C LEU A 573 -7.30 -35.78 14.42
N HIS A 574 -7.46 -36.83 15.25
CA HIS A 574 -6.85 -36.95 16.57
C HIS A 574 -5.93 -38.17 16.62
N ALA A 575 -4.71 -37.96 17.08
CA ALA A 575 -3.70 -39.00 17.26
C ALA A 575 -4.02 -39.88 18.48
N LEU A 576 -3.94 -41.21 18.34
CA LEU A 576 -4.21 -42.19 19.40
C LEU A 576 -2.99 -43.04 19.73
N LYS A 577 -2.20 -43.44 18.70
CA LYS A 577 -1.06 -44.33 18.83
C LYS A 577 -0.07 -44.09 17.69
N ASP A 578 1.22 -44.24 17.97
CA ASP A 578 2.26 -44.19 16.93
C ASP A 578 2.00 -45.20 15.83
N GLY A 579 2.15 -44.75 14.60
CA GLY A 579 1.96 -45.60 13.43
C GLY A 579 1.57 -44.82 12.18
N VAL A 580 1.24 -45.59 11.15
CA VAL A 580 0.79 -45.07 9.85
C VAL A 580 -0.52 -45.72 9.49
N THR A 581 -1.49 -44.95 9.05
CA THR A 581 -2.79 -45.45 8.59
C THR A 581 -3.29 -44.62 7.39
N THR A 582 -4.42 -45.03 6.82
CA THR A 582 -5.07 -44.35 5.70
C THR A 582 -6.47 -43.94 6.11
N VAL A 583 -6.81 -42.68 5.90
CA VAL A 583 -8.15 -42.13 6.08
C VAL A 583 -8.77 -41.92 4.69
N ARG A 584 -10.00 -42.39 4.50
CA ARG A 584 -10.76 -42.23 3.25
C ARG A 584 -12.01 -41.45 3.51
N GLY A 585 -12.19 -40.35 2.75
CA GLY A 585 -13.38 -39.51 2.77
C GLY A 585 -14.21 -39.75 1.53
N LYS A 586 -15.50 -40.09 1.70
CA LYS A 586 -16.45 -40.21 0.58
C LYS A 586 -17.41 -39.02 0.58
N LEU A 587 -17.48 -38.29 -0.54
CA LEU A 587 -18.40 -37.19 -0.76
C LEU A 587 -19.17 -37.44 -2.08
N GLY A 588 -20.41 -37.87 -2.00
CA GLY A 588 -21.15 -38.36 -3.17
C GLY A 588 -20.44 -39.56 -3.82
N GLU A 589 -20.04 -39.42 -5.08
CA GLU A 589 -19.27 -40.45 -5.80
C GLU A 589 -17.73 -40.25 -5.68
N THR A 590 -17.27 -39.14 -5.16
CA THR A 590 -15.85 -38.82 -5.04
C THR A 590 -15.26 -39.46 -3.78
N VAL A 591 -14.14 -40.17 -3.95
CA VAL A 591 -13.37 -40.77 -2.85
C VAL A 591 -12.02 -40.08 -2.77
N MET A 592 -11.70 -39.52 -1.61
CA MET A 592 -10.45 -38.85 -1.27
C MET A 592 -9.64 -39.77 -0.34
N THR A 593 -8.33 -39.75 -0.44
CA THR A 593 -7.45 -40.59 0.39
C THR A 593 -6.36 -39.75 1.04
N LEU A 594 -6.23 -39.84 2.36
CA LEU A 594 -5.25 -39.13 3.19
C LEU A 594 -4.37 -40.16 3.90
N GLY A 595 -3.08 -40.09 3.66
CA GLY A 595 -2.07 -40.81 4.45
C GLY A 595 -1.85 -40.08 5.77
N VAL A 596 -1.90 -40.77 6.88
CA VAL A 596 -1.71 -40.22 8.22
C VAL A 596 -0.57 -40.93 8.92
N GLN A 597 0.45 -40.19 9.27
CA GLN A 597 1.50 -40.63 10.20
C GLN A 597 1.23 -39.96 11.56
N VAL A 598 1.27 -40.77 12.62
CA VAL A 598 1.12 -40.34 13.99
C VAL A 598 2.43 -40.53 14.73
N GLU A 599 2.86 -39.48 15.42
CA GLU A 599 3.99 -39.48 16.37
C GLU A 599 3.54 -38.83 17.67
N LEU A 600 3.40 -39.64 18.72
CA LEU A 600 3.00 -39.18 20.04
C LEU A 600 4.16 -38.48 20.75
N VAL A 601 3.85 -37.46 21.48
CA VAL A 601 4.81 -36.64 22.25
C VAL A 601 4.45 -36.73 23.73
N ASP A 602 5.38 -37.23 24.56
CA ASP A 602 5.16 -37.46 25.99
C ASP A 602 5.28 -36.18 26.84
N SER A 603 5.87 -35.13 26.29
CA SER A 603 6.13 -33.87 27.04
C SER A 603 5.78 -32.65 26.18
N ASP A 604 5.32 -31.58 26.79
CA ASP A 604 5.09 -30.30 26.12
C ASP A 604 6.41 -29.61 25.71
N ILE A 605 7.48 -29.89 26.40
CA ILE A 605 8.84 -29.44 26.10
C ILE A 605 9.76 -30.66 26.01
N LEU A 606 10.36 -30.87 24.84
CA LEU A 606 11.26 -31.98 24.59
C LEU A 606 12.68 -31.46 24.34
N LEU A 607 13.67 -31.99 25.07
CA LEU A 607 15.07 -31.82 24.67
C LEU A 607 15.35 -32.69 23.46
N TRP A 608 15.39 -32.04 22.27
CA TRP A 608 15.56 -32.73 20.99
C TRP A 608 17.03 -33.06 20.72
N GLU A 609 17.94 -32.13 21.05
CA GLU A 609 19.39 -32.30 20.83
C GLU A 609 20.18 -31.73 22.00
N ASN A 610 20.96 -32.57 22.65
CA ASN A 610 21.83 -32.17 23.77
C ASN A 610 23.26 -31.80 23.34
N MET A 611 23.55 -31.91 22.04
CA MET A 611 24.84 -31.62 21.44
C MET A 611 26.00 -32.53 21.93
N VAL A 612 25.69 -33.67 22.57
CA VAL A 612 26.68 -34.67 23.02
C VAL A 612 26.77 -35.75 21.96
N ASP A 613 27.98 -36.25 21.67
CA ASP A 613 28.22 -37.31 20.67
C ASP A 613 27.65 -36.99 19.27
N VAL A 614 27.99 -35.82 18.76
CA VAL A 614 27.40 -35.26 17.54
C VAL A 614 28.06 -35.69 16.23
N ASP A 615 29.22 -36.39 16.27
CA ASP A 615 30.03 -36.69 15.09
C ASP A 615 29.28 -37.39 13.94
N ASP A 616 28.29 -38.19 14.24
CA ASP A 616 27.46 -38.87 13.25
C ASP A 616 26.26 -38.07 12.76
N ARG A 617 25.96 -36.92 13.38
CA ARG A 617 24.74 -36.12 13.12
C ARG A 617 25.05 -34.73 12.56
N TRP A 618 26.17 -34.14 12.97
CA TRP A 618 26.51 -32.77 12.62
C TRP A 618 27.87 -32.67 11.93
N GLU A 619 27.95 -31.93 10.85
CA GLU A 619 29.19 -31.52 10.18
C GLU A 619 29.54 -30.11 10.62
N LEU A 620 30.73 -29.94 11.21
CA LEU A 620 31.27 -28.64 11.60
C LEU A 620 32.18 -28.07 10.52
N LYS A 621 31.84 -26.86 10.06
CA LYS A 621 32.64 -26.14 9.06
C LYS A 621 33.11 -24.79 9.62
N ALA A 622 34.41 -24.56 9.64
CA ALA A 622 35.00 -23.29 9.98
C ALA A 622 35.42 -22.52 8.70
N SER A 623 35.26 -21.19 8.70
CA SER A 623 35.58 -20.34 7.54
C SER A 623 37.10 -20.13 7.35
N SER A 624 37.95 -20.76 8.15
CA SER A 624 39.39 -20.68 8.06
C SER A 624 40.04 -22.05 8.23
N THR A 625 41.07 -22.33 7.46
CA THR A 625 41.88 -23.55 7.57
C THR A 625 43.03 -23.37 8.59
N SER A 626 43.24 -22.19 9.12
CA SER A 626 44.34 -21.88 10.06
C SER A 626 44.02 -22.19 11.53
N TRP A 627 42.76 -22.55 11.84
CA TRP A 627 42.32 -22.92 13.17
C TRP A 627 41.22 -23.99 13.09
N LYS A 628 40.93 -24.62 14.22
CA LYS A 628 39.97 -25.72 14.31
C LYS A 628 38.82 -25.35 15.25
N ALA A 629 37.64 -25.78 14.90
CA ALA A 629 36.49 -25.86 15.82
C ALA A 629 36.07 -27.33 15.95
N ASP A 630 35.52 -27.68 17.10
CA ASP A 630 35.09 -29.03 17.43
C ASP A 630 33.98 -28.97 18.50
N ILE A 631 33.12 -29.95 18.56
CA ILE A 631 32.16 -30.09 19.67
C ILE A 631 32.76 -31.12 20.63
N LYS A 632 32.92 -30.73 21.87
CA LYS A 632 33.54 -31.56 22.93
C LYS A 632 32.62 -31.66 24.13
N THR A 633 32.89 -32.65 24.96
CA THR A 633 32.19 -32.88 26.22
C THR A 633 33.13 -32.57 27.38
N ASP A 634 32.66 -31.86 28.40
CA ASP A 634 33.43 -31.58 29.59
C ASP A 634 33.45 -32.78 30.60
N ALA A 635 34.04 -32.60 31.76
CA ALA A 635 34.16 -33.63 32.77
C ALA A 635 32.78 -34.01 33.41
N ASN A 636 31.75 -33.16 33.25
CA ASN A 636 30.40 -33.40 33.73
C ASN A 636 29.50 -34.09 32.68
N GLY A 637 30.02 -34.22 31.45
CA GLY A 637 29.26 -34.72 30.32
C GLY A 637 28.50 -33.66 29.54
N ASP A 638 28.73 -32.35 29.79
CA ASP A 638 28.05 -31.25 29.14
C ASP A 638 28.78 -30.85 27.86
N ALA A 639 28.06 -30.60 26.78
CA ALA A 639 28.63 -30.28 25.48
C ALA A 639 29.06 -28.81 25.37
N TYR A 640 30.16 -28.55 24.70
CA TYR A 640 30.62 -27.21 24.36
C TYR A 640 31.25 -27.15 22.97
N LEU A 641 31.08 -26.03 22.27
CA LEU A 641 31.83 -25.71 21.06
C LEU A 641 33.22 -25.20 21.40
N TYR A 642 34.22 -26.05 21.16
CA TYR A 642 35.63 -25.68 21.27
C TYR A 642 36.08 -24.96 19.99
N MET A 643 36.76 -23.84 20.18
CA MET A 643 37.39 -23.11 19.08
C MET A 643 38.78 -22.61 19.47
N ASN A 644 39.84 -23.01 18.75
CA ASN A 644 41.13 -22.37 18.79
C ASN A 644 41.14 -21.24 17.78
N TYR A 645 40.55 -20.10 18.17
CA TYR A 645 40.29 -18.99 17.24
C TYR A 645 41.56 -18.21 16.89
N ASN A 646 41.89 -18.16 15.61
CA ASN A 646 43.02 -17.39 15.08
C ASN A 646 42.59 -16.53 13.85
N GLY A 647 41.38 -16.05 13.85
CA GLY A 647 40.77 -15.25 12.78
C GLY A 647 39.97 -16.08 11.83
N GLY A 648 38.77 -15.66 11.61
CA GLY A 648 37.75 -16.29 10.76
C GLY A 648 36.45 -15.49 10.85
N ARG A 649 35.45 -15.85 10.04
CA ARG A 649 34.20 -15.10 10.01
C ARG A 649 33.00 -15.89 10.47
N VAL A 650 32.99 -17.21 10.23
CA VAL A 650 31.84 -18.06 10.45
C VAL A 650 32.28 -19.45 10.90
N VAL A 651 31.57 -20.01 11.87
CA VAL A 651 31.50 -21.44 12.16
C VAL A 651 30.12 -21.92 11.91
N GLN A 652 29.94 -23.00 11.16
CA GLN A 652 28.66 -23.56 10.83
C GLN A 652 28.58 -25.04 11.24
N LEU A 653 27.51 -25.34 11.97
CA LEU A 653 27.05 -26.70 12.23
C LEU A 653 26.00 -27.04 11.19
N SER A 654 26.18 -28.10 10.43
CA SER A 654 25.22 -28.58 9.45
C SER A 654 24.73 -29.97 9.86
N LEU A 655 23.43 -30.17 9.89
CA LEU A 655 22.83 -31.47 10.15
C LEU A 655 23.05 -32.38 8.94
N LEU A 656 23.76 -33.50 9.12
CA LEU A 656 24.15 -34.41 8.06
C LEU A 656 23.04 -35.39 7.66
N ALA A 657 22.24 -35.83 8.66
CA ALA A 657 21.14 -36.72 8.40
C ALA A 657 19.91 -35.96 7.95
N ASP A 658 19.02 -36.63 7.18
CA ASP A 658 17.67 -36.14 6.92
C ASP A 658 16.80 -36.20 8.18
N THR A 659 17.34 -35.73 9.29
CA THR A 659 16.67 -35.71 10.56
C THR A 659 15.71 -34.53 10.60
N LEU A 660 14.46 -34.85 10.69
CA LEU A 660 13.38 -33.92 10.79
C LEU A 660 13.19 -33.50 12.26
N LEU A 661 12.63 -32.34 12.50
CA LEU A 661 12.16 -32.01 13.84
C LEU A 661 11.08 -33.01 14.23
N TYR A 662 11.22 -33.51 15.45
CA TYR A 662 10.34 -34.57 15.96
C TYR A 662 8.90 -34.07 16.03
N SER A 663 7.98 -34.83 15.41
CA SER A 663 6.55 -34.53 15.36
C SER A 663 6.25 -33.12 14.78
N THR A 664 5.34 -32.36 15.40
CA THR A 664 4.83 -31.05 14.93
C THR A 664 5.06 -29.95 15.98
N PRO A 665 6.33 -29.61 16.30
CA PRO A 665 6.62 -28.58 17.30
C PRO A 665 6.17 -27.21 16.83
N LYS A 666 5.67 -26.39 17.75
CA LYS A 666 5.30 -25.00 17.50
C LYS A 666 6.48 -24.05 17.61
N GLN A 667 7.39 -24.34 18.54
CA GLN A 667 8.58 -23.51 18.79
C GLN A 667 9.83 -24.38 18.89
N LEU A 668 10.94 -23.78 18.46
CA LEU A 668 12.30 -24.30 18.69
C LEU A 668 13.04 -23.30 19.58
N GLU A 669 13.68 -23.79 20.62
CA GLU A 669 14.53 -23.00 21.51
C GLU A 669 15.97 -23.54 21.46
N PHE A 670 16.95 -22.69 21.04
CA PHE A 670 18.35 -23.03 21.08
C PHE A 670 19.06 -22.26 22.20
N LYS A 671 19.67 -23.02 23.12
CA LYS A 671 20.33 -22.49 24.31
C LYS A 671 21.83 -22.70 24.29
N PHE A 672 22.59 -21.65 24.52
CA PHE A 672 24.04 -21.68 24.66
C PHE A 672 24.54 -20.45 25.44
N THR A 673 25.81 -20.49 25.90
CA THR A 673 26.43 -19.34 26.58
C THR A 673 27.61 -18.85 25.76
N PRO A 674 27.52 -17.69 25.05
CA PRO A 674 28.63 -17.11 24.33
C PRO A 674 29.76 -16.71 25.27
N GLN A 675 31.01 -16.84 24.81
CA GLN A 675 32.20 -16.44 25.59
C GLN A 675 32.85 -15.18 24.99
N GLY A 676 32.95 -14.14 25.80
CA GLY A 676 33.49 -12.86 25.38
C GLY A 676 32.76 -12.31 24.14
N GLU A 677 33.39 -11.42 23.41
CA GLU A 677 32.83 -10.80 22.22
C GLU A 677 33.00 -11.61 20.92
N LEU A 678 33.21 -12.95 21.01
CA LEU A 678 33.55 -13.76 19.86
C LEU A 678 32.35 -13.91 18.90
N ILE A 679 31.16 -14.26 19.41
CA ILE A 679 29.97 -14.46 18.58
C ILE A 679 29.19 -13.15 18.52
N THR A 680 28.86 -12.71 17.30
CA THR A 680 28.13 -11.46 17.05
C THR A 680 26.74 -11.69 16.48
N ARG A 681 26.48 -12.89 15.94
CA ARG A 681 25.19 -13.26 15.32
C ARG A 681 25.09 -14.77 15.25
N VAL A 682 23.86 -15.26 15.39
CA VAL A 682 23.53 -16.68 15.17
C VAL A 682 22.40 -16.76 14.15
N ASP A 683 22.61 -17.58 13.11
CA ASP A 683 21.62 -17.87 12.07
C ASP A 683 21.24 -19.34 12.15
N LEU A 684 19.94 -19.65 12.14
CA LEU A 684 19.39 -21.01 12.07
C LEU A 684 18.63 -21.15 10.75
N GLY A 685 19.03 -22.12 9.93
CA GLY A 685 18.42 -22.39 8.64
C GLY A 685 17.48 -23.60 8.69
N PHE A 686 16.28 -23.42 8.13
CA PHE A 686 15.22 -24.42 8.12
C PHE A 686 14.73 -24.72 6.71
N VAL A 687 14.09 -25.86 6.53
CA VAL A 687 13.31 -26.17 5.33
C VAL A 687 12.03 -26.90 5.74
N SER A 688 10.90 -26.45 5.21
CA SER A 688 9.61 -27.10 5.43
C SER A 688 9.41 -28.31 4.49
N ASN A 689 8.42 -29.15 4.80
CA ASN A 689 8.06 -30.30 3.97
C ASN A 689 7.67 -29.90 2.54
N ASN A 690 7.07 -28.74 2.34
CA ASN A 690 6.72 -28.20 1.02
C ASN A 690 7.88 -27.50 0.31
N GLY A 691 9.11 -27.55 0.86
CA GLY A 691 10.34 -27.08 0.21
C GLY A 691 10.63 -25.60 0.37
N ILE A 692 9.97 -24.90 1.30
CA ILE A 692 10.24 -23.50 1.60
C ILE A 692 11.46 -23.43 2.51
N ASP A 693 12.50 -22.70 2.07
CA ASP A 693 13.66 -22.36 2.89
C ASP A 693 13.35 -21.12 3.76
N ALA A 694 13.67 -21.20 5.06
CA ALA A 694 13.55 -20.11 6.00
C ALA A 694 14.82 -19.96 6.84
N ASN A 695 15.14 -18.76 7.27
CA ASN A 695 16.31 -18.47 8.08
C ASN A 695 15.96 -17.50 9.22
N TYR A 696 16.25 -17.92 10.44
CA TYR A 696 16.11 -17.06 11.61
C TYR A 696 17.50 -16.47 11.97
N ALA A 697 17.56 -15.17 12.24
CA ALA A 697 18.80 -14.48 12.59
C ALA A 697 18.68 -13.78 13.96
N CYS A 698 19.46 -14.22 14.94
CA CYS A 698 19.64 -13.54 16.22
C CYS A 698 20.89 -12.64 16.14
N ILE A 699 20.69 -11.33 16.22
CA ILE A 699 21.75 -10.31 16.14
C ILE A 699 22.10 -9.72 17.50
N GLU A 700 21.37 -10.03 18.54
CA GLU A 700 21.58 -9.56 19.91
C GLU A 700 22.26 -10.66 20.74
N VAL A 701 23.58 -10.79 20.63
CA VAL A 701 24.37 -11.75 21.37
C VAL A 701 25.12 -11.02 22.48
N THR A 702 24.71 -11.23 23.73
CA THR A 702 25.37 -10.62 24.89
C THR A 702 26.53 -11.51 25.36
N PRO A 703 27.78 -10.99 25.48
CA PRO A 703 28.91 -11.76 25.95
C PRO A 703 28.72 -12.31 27.37
N ASP A 704 29.17 -13.54 27.59
CA ASP A 704 29.23 -14.20 28.88
C ASP A 704 27.89 -14.32 29.63
N GLN A 705 26.79 -14.25 28.91
CA GLN A 705 25.42 -14.47 29.43
C GLN A 705 24.73 -15.61 28.68
N ALA A 706 24.04 -16.49 29.40
CA ALA A 706 23.24 -17.53 28.77
C ALA A 706 22.21 -16.90 27.81
N LEU A 707 22.20 -17.36 26.59
CA LEU A 707 21.31 -16.91 25.53
C LEU A 707 20.32 -18.02 25.17
N SER A 708 19.05 -17.69 25.17
CA SER A 708 17.98 -18.53 24.67
C SER A 708 17.41 -17.90 23.39
N ILE A 709 17.54 -18.59 22.26
CA ILE A 709 16.99 -18.17 20.97
C ILE A 709 15.68 -18.93 20.76
N ASN A 710 14.58 -18.25 20.90
CA ASN A 710 13.23 -18.78 20.72
C ASN A 710 12.72 -18.47 19.29
N ILE A 711 12.26 -19.49 18.59
CA ILE A 711 11.80 -19.41 17.20
C ILE A 711 10.39 -19.98 17.12
N ASP A 712 9.42 -19.13 16.88
CA ASP A 712 8.07 -19.52 16.49
C ASP A 712 8.09 -19.99 15.03
N LEU A 713 7.76 -21.26 14.79
CA LEU A 713 7.88 -21.89 13.48
C LEU A 713 6.78 -21.43 12.52
N ASP A 714 5.57 -21.16 13.00
CA ASP A 714 4.51 -20.64 12.18
C ASP A 714 4.87 -19.23 11.66
N SER A 715 5.38 -18.37 12.54
CA SER A 715 5.87 -17.04 12.18
C SER A 715 7.08 -17.08 11.25
N LEU A 716 7.98 -18.03 11.44
CA LEU A 716 9.18 -18.21 10.62
C LEU A 716 8.83 -18.55 9.16
N PHE A 717 7.78 -19.34 8.95
CA PHE A 717 7.30 -19.75 7.63
C PHE A 717 6.12 -18.89 7.12
N GLU A 718 5.76 -17.82 7.84
CA GLU A 718 4.65 -16.92 7.51
C GLU A 718 3.30 -17.65 7.34
N VAL A 719 3.06 -18.64 8.18
CA VAL A 719 1.82 -19.44 8.20
C VAL A 719 1.11 -19.35 9.55
N LYS A 720 -0.07 -19.93 9.66
CA LYS A 720 -0.80 -20.09 10.92
C LYS A 720 -1.38 -21.49 10.98
N ASN A 721 -0.83 -22.31 11.88
CA ASN A 721 -1.26 -23.72 12.09
C ASN A 721 -1.33 -24.52 10.78
N ASP A 722 -0.42 -24.29 9.83
CA ASP A 722 -0.43 -25.00 8.56
C ASP A 722 0.35 -26.32 8.62
N MET A 723 -0.36 -27.43 8.58
CA MET A 723 0.25 -28.77 8.60
C MET A 723 1.11 -29.08 7.36
N ALA A 724 0.99 -28.29 6.28
CA ALA A 724 1.80 -28.49 5.08
C ALA A 724 3.30 -28.23 5.29
N ILE A 725 3.68 -27.45 6.31
CA ILE A 725 5.08 -27.18 6.64
C ILE A 725 5.77 -28.38 7.31
N TYR A 726 5.02 -29.28 7.93
CA TYR A 726 5.56 -30.42 8.65
C TYR A 726 5.70 -31.68 7.79
N PRO A 727 6.74 -32.47 8.07
CA PRO A 727 7.82 -32.28 9.04
C PRO A 727 8.80 -31.16 8.60
N ILE A 728 9.29 -30.39 9.58
CA ILE A 728 10.29 -29.35 9.36
C ILE A 728 11.69 -29.91 9.56
N LYS A 729 12.65 -29.46 8.76
CA LYS A 729 14.06 -29.82 8.87
C LYS A 729 14.88 -28.61 9.32
N LEU A 730 15.60 -28.76 10.42
CA LEU A 730 16.69 -27.83 10.78
C LEU A 730 17.93 -28.21 9.94
N LYS A 731 18.40 -27.28 9.09
CA LYS A 731 19.51 -27.52 8.15
C LYS A 731 20.87 -27.22 8.77
N ASN A 732 20.97 -26.09 9.44
CA ASN A 732 22.22 -25.60 9.98
C ASN A 732 22.03 -24.54 11.07
N ILE A 733 23.04 -24.42 11.91
CA ILE A 733 23.25 -23.32 12.86
C ILE A 733 24.59 -22.67 12.49
N ALA A 734 24.60 -21.37 12.24
CA ALA A 734 25.79 -20.64 11.85
C ALA A 734 26.10 -19.51 12.84
N PHE A 735 27.34 -19.49 13.36
CA PHE A 735 27.83 -18.44 14.26
C PHE A 735 28.70 -17.47 13.45
N SER A 736 28.29 -16.22 13.36
CA SER A 736 29.13 -15.14 12.83
C SER A 736 30.10 -14.67 13.90
N LEU A 737 31.37 -14.62 13.55
CA LEU A 737 32.47 -14.34 14.49
C LEU A 737 32.97 -12.91 14.35
N ASN A 738 33.25 -12.27 15.45
CA ASN A 738 33.89 -10.96 15.51
C ASN A 738 35.34 -11.06 15.05
N LYS A 739 35.66 -10.45 13.89
CA LYS A 739 37.03 -10.44 13.35
C LYS A 739 38.07 -9.79 14.25
N ASN A 740 37.65 -8.99 15.21
CA ASN A 740 38.49 -8.29 16.17
C ASN A 740 38.57 -9.00 17.53
N ALA A 741 37.88 -10.15 17.70
CA ALA A 741 37.95 -10.93 18.93
C ALA A 741 39.39 -11.38 19.21
N GLU A 742 39.72 -11.57 20.45
CA GLU A 742 41.00 -12.05 20.90
C GLU A 742 41.31 -13.45 20.32
N LYS A 743 42.51 -13.61 19.80
CA LYS A 743 42.95 -14.90 19.27
C LYS A 743 43.37 -15.81 20.42
N LYS A 744 42.48 -16.69 20.81
CA LYS A 744 42.67 -17.65 21.89
C LYS A 744 41.75 -18.86 21.76
N GLU A 745 41.81 -19.77 22.71
CA GLU A 745 40.84 -20.86 22.86
C GLU A 745 39.58 -20.37 23.53
N TYR A 746 38.44 -20.79 22.97
CA TYR A 746 37.10 -20.55 23.50
C TYR A 746 36.39 -21.88 23.69
N ASN A 747 35.65 -22.01 24.76
CA ASN A 747 34.83 -23.17 25.12
C ASN A 747 33.43 -22.65 25.36
N ILE A 748 32.56 -22.70 24.34
CA ILE A 748 31.22 -22.12 24.37
C ILE A 748 30.23 -23.22 24.79
N PRO A 749 29.70 -23.18 26.02
CA PRO A 749 28.76 -24.19 26.49
C PRO A 749 27.48 -24.23 25.71
N PHE A 750 27.04 -25.45 25.37
CA PHE A 750 25.70 -25.70 24.85
C PHE A 750 24.79 -26.22 25.99
N GLU A 751 23.55 -25.75 26.03
CA GLU A 751 22.52 -26.30 26.88
C GLU A 751 21.56 -27.21 26.10
N GLY A 752 21.54 -27.07 24.76
CA GLY A 752 20.81 -27.93 23.84
C GLY A 752 19.77 -27.20 23.00
N ILE A 753 19.04 -28.03 22.21
CA ILE A 753 17.91 -27.59 21.40
C ILE A 753 16.66 -28.24 21.94
N TYR A 754 15.65 -27.41 22.24
CA TYR A 754 14.39 -27.85 22.79
C TYR A 754 13.27 -27.60 21.79
N LEU A 755 12.27 -28.47 21.75
CA LEU A 755 11.04 -28.35 20.97
C LEU A 755 9.86 -28.18 21.90
N THR A 756 8.99 -27.22 21.59
CA THR A 756 7.77 -26.95 22.35
C THR A 756 6.55 -27.21 21.50
N TYR A 757 5.56 -27.86 22.05
CA TYR A 757 4.34 -28.35 21.36
C TYR A 757 3.07 -27.64 21.81
N ASP A 758 3.12 -26.82 22.89
CA ASP A 758 1.99 -26.04 23.39
C ASP A 758 2.16 -24.55 23.07
N ASP A 759 1.08 -23.90 22.61
CA ASP A 759 1.03 -22.45 22.34
C ASP A 759 1.04 -21.59 23.62
N GLN A 760 0.99 -22.20 24.81
CA GLN A 760 0.75 -21.51 26.09
C GLN A 760 1.98 -21.43 27.00
N VAL A 761 3.15 -21.84 26.56
CA VAL A 761 4.35 -21.65 27.41
C VAL A 761 4.87 -20.24 27.21
N GLU A 762 4.41 -19.29 28.01
CA GLU A 762 5.08 -18.00 28.23
C GLU A 762 6.48 -18.24 28.83
N THR A 763 7.47 -18.51 27.98
CA THR A 763 8.87 -18.43 28.38
C THR A 763 9.35 -16.99 28.18
N GLY A 764 9.79 -16.37 29.27
CA GLY A 764 10.06 -14.96 29.42
C GLY A 764 10.87 -14.29 28.34
N ILE A 765 10.46 -13.09 28.04
CA ILE A 765 11.11 -12.06 27.21
C ILE A 765 11.23 -12.41 25.73
N GLU A 766 10.15 -12.17 24.97
CA GLU A 766 10.20 -12.04 23.51
C GLU A 766 11.13 -10.88 23.12
N CYS A 767 12.21 -11.19 22.40
CA CYS A 767 12.94 -10.20 21.62
C CYS A 767 12.12 -9.87 20.37
N ILE A 768 11.28 -8.84 20.44
CA ILE A 768 10.63 -8.27 19.25
C ILE A 768 11.70 -7.62 18.38
N PRO A 769 11.79 -7.90 17.08
CA PRO A 769 12.72 -7.20 16.20
C PRO A 769 12.36 -5.71 16.14
N HIS A 770 13.24 -4.87 16.68
CA HIS A 770 13.08 -3.42 16.61
C HIS A 770 13.57 -2.87 15.27
N PRO A 771 12.78 -2.06 14.54
CA PRO A 771 13.32 -1.20 13.51
C PRO A 771 14.14 -0.09 14.16
N SER A 772 15.36 0.09 13.67
CA SER A 772 16.29 1.12 14.10
C SER A 772 15.69 2.53 13.93
N GLN A 773 15.23 3.13 15.02
CA GLN A 773 15.10 4.59 15.10
C GLN A 773 15.43 5.07 16.52
N LYS A 774 16.41 5.97 16.60
CA LYS A 774 16.68 6.80 17.77
C LYS A 774 15.52 7.77 17.99
N GLY A 775 14.85 7.67 19.12
CA GLY A 775 13.86 8.62 19.63
C GLY A 775 13.01 7.99 20.71
N ASP A 776 12.68 8.75 21.75
CA ASP A 776 11.85 8.42 22.93
C ASP A 776 10.61 7.55 22.59
N THR A 777 10.76 6.25 22.46
CA THR A 777 9.66 5.35 22.13
C THR A 777 9.13 4.65 23.35
N ALA A 778 7.83 4.83 23.60
CA ALA A 778 7.08 4.00 24.52
C ALA A 778 6.68 2.69 23.80
N TYR A 779 6.90 1.54 24.46
CA TYR A 779 6.41 0.26 23.94
C TYR A 779 5.36 -0.34 24.87
N LYS A 780 4.46 -1.13 24.30
CA LYS A 780 3.38 -1.78 25.02
C LYS A 780 3.68 -3.26 25.13
N MET A 781 3.45 -3.86 26.29
CA MET A 781 3.54 -5.30 26.49
C MET A 781 2.38 -5.82 27.31
N LEU A 782 2.02 -7.07 27.11
CA LEU A 782 1.05 -7.77 27.94
C LEU A 782 1.81 -8.51 29.06
N TYR A 783 1.52 -8.21 30.31
CA TYR A 783 2.11 -8.88 31.46
C TYR A 783 1.02 -9.34 32.42
N ASN A 784 1.00 -10.62 32.76
CA ASN A 784 -0.04 -11.26 33.60
C ASN A 784 -1.49 -10.90 33.16
N GLY A 785 -1.74 -10.89 31.86
CA GLY A 785 -3.05 -10.53 31.28
C GLY A 785 -3.41 -9.03 31.31
N GLN A 786 -2.48 -8.16 31.74
CA GLN A 786 -2.68 -6.72 31.76
C GLN A 786 -1.75 -6.02 30.75
N LEU A 787 -2.30 -5.12 29.94
CA LEU A 787 -1.52 -4.29 29.04
C LEU A 787 -0.79 -3.21 29.81
N ILE A 788 0.54 -3.23 29.76
CA ILE A 788 1.41 -2.21 30.35
C ILE A 788 2.16 -1.44 29.28
N ILE A 789 2.51 -0.20 29.59
CA ILE A 789 3.27 0.70 28.70
C ILE A 789 4.61 0.99 29.40
N ILE A 790 5.73 0.72 28.71
CA ILE A 790 7.05 1.01 29.24
C ILE A 790 7.63 2.18 28.44
N LYS A 791 8.04 3.23 29.16
CA LYS A 791 8.67 4.41 28.59
C LYS A 791 9.76 4.92 29.55
N ASN A 792 10.97 5.11 29.03
CA ASN A 792 12.12 5.62 29.81
C ASN A 792 12.39 4.82 31.08
N ASN A 793 12.39 3.47 30.98
CA ASN A 793 12.55 2.54 32.10
C ASN A 793 11.51 2.67 33.23
N LYS A 794 10.35 3.23 32.93
CA LYS A 794 9.21 3.31 33.82
C LYS A 794 8.04 2.56 33.22
N THR A 795 7.27 1.90 34.08
CA THR A 795 6.09 1.11 33.70
C THR A 795 4.81 1.87 34.03
N TYR A 796 3.87 1.91 33.11
CA TYR A 796 2.59 2.59 33.25
C TYR A 796 1.44 1.64 32.91
N ASN A 797 0.28 1.80 33.55
CA ASN A 797 -0.94 1.14 33.12
C ASN A 797 -1.56 1.82 31.88
N ILE A 798 -2.64 1.25 31.35
CA ILE A 798 -3.34 1.78 30.17
C ILE A 798 -3.92 3.19 30.36
N LEU A 799 -4.07 3.63 31.62
CA LEU A 799 -4.54 4.97 31.97
C LEU A 799 -3.40 5.98 32.13
N GLY A 800 -2.14 5.55 31.94
CA GLY A 800 -0.95 6.40 32.03
C GLY A 800 -0.44 6.59 33.47
N HIS A 801 -0.91 5.81 34.44
CA HIS A 801 -0.43 5.85 35.83
C HIS A 801 0.83 5.00 35.96
N GLU A 802 1.89 5.55 36.57
CA GLU A 802 3.14 4.83 36.84
C GLU A 802 2.91 3.67 37.86
N ILE A 803 3.34 2.47 37.48
CA ILE A 803 3.29 1.27 38.31
C ILE A 803 4.62 1.17 39.04
N THR A 804 4.61 1.27 40.35
CA THR A 804 5.82 1.29 41.20
C THR A 804 6.22 -0.08 41.74
N GLU A 805 5.46 -1.14 41.49
CA GLU A 805 5.85 -2.51 41.87
C GLU A 805 6.88 -3.02 40.87
N LYS A 806 8.01 -3.51 41.37
CA LYS A 806 9.05 -4.14 40.52
C LYS A 806 8.51 -5.51 40.08
N TYR A 807 8.25 -5.61 38.82
CA TYR A 807 7.96 -6.86 38.15
C TYR A 807 9.25 -7.49 37.63
#